data_6cc3cf63de0b3663a0c78254e8c24e26
#
_entry.id   6cc3cf63de0b3663a0c78254e8c24e26
#
_cell.length_a   1.000
_cell.length_b   1.000
_cell.length_c   1.000
_cell.angle_alpha   90.00
_cell.angle_beta   90.00
_cell.angle_gamma   90.00
#
_symmetry.space_group_name_H-M   'P 1'
#
loop_
_entity.id
_entity.type
_entity.pdbx_description
1 polymer ?
#
loop_
_entity_poly.entity_id
_entity_poly.type
_entity_poly.pdbx_seq_one_letter_code
_entity_poly.pdbx_strand_id
1 'polypeptide(L)'
;MKTNLFKSLLVATMAIGAMGGVNSAFAQVTSFPVSANFDDGTNGIFSAGEVVTNTKNIGTVLAAGKDLPITLDFDGDTNTDGNQPYTLKENENVTFSYTAYQGWYNVKNKTFTSTMELKNSDGVVLVGYTYKHNDCNVTDVVINGKTVDGFSAFHAQSSNPKTKNYSADGFGISGKPYVTGEDYNPIITFSISQSGFVEITFNVREAKLGKKYSKTFRGQLADDVKKDISTFGFTSNVDNSDRYYAIDNFSIKSEIKAVKPANYTIKYVDESSNELKTPVSRSSIVGSNVTATAADMETFYSSDASEKYVYKSGNNEIKLAEDGASNVITLTFSKYTKFGYTINAKENGTDLGEVAKGETYSDGADIAISKFYNINNEWYETTTSPYYINIKPENNSATIEVKKSDITYFAETENLGNNIGASYNKNLSNGAYSAIAGNKIAELCELPAGEYKVTIYLYERGDRSAIIRDVNNSDNGTNTLCVLPINKDSKANEYSTTLTLYKTTKIRLSGYTTGSEGNYSTNQSAGLDYIYIQKTGDATETVSVSEAGYATYATKYNVEVPDNNDVEVMTVKVNTEGTAVELNEVAVGTVIPANTGILVMAAQGDYNFVVTSKADKELENNSLVAATEAIKSDGTTFFALTKLSDGKVGFAVVKEGVNIPAGKAYLKVPGKTSAKFFGLDGEATGINSVKTAKADGAYYTLEGVKTTKPVKGIYIHNGKKIVVK
;
A
#
# COMPACT_ATOMS: atom_id res chain seq x y z
N MET A 1 -15.75 55.81 -56.22
CA MET A 1 -14.51 56.43 -55.69
C MET A 1 -14.09 55.70 -54.44
N LYS A 2 -12.95 55.01 -54.55
CA LYS A 2 -12.36 54.24 -53.44
C LYS A 2 -11.54 55.19 -52.64
N THR A 3 -11.73 55.25 -51.34
CA THR A 3 -10.79 55.88 -50.42
C THR A 3 -10.31 54.82 -49.43
N ASN A 4 -9.07 54.49 -49.59
CA ASN A 4 -8.28 53.71 -48.63
C ASN A 4 -8.09 54.51 -47.35
N LEU A 5 -8.46 53.90 -46.25
CA LEU A 5 -8.01 54.35 -44.93
C LEU A 5 -7.77 53.10 -44.11
N PHE A 6 -6.50 52.75 -43.96
CA PHE A 6 -5.95 52.02 -42.81
C PHE A 6 -4.51 51.65 -43.09
N LYS A 7 -3.61 52.48 -42.72
CA LYS A 7 -2.23 52.10 -42.34
C LYS A 7 -1.69 53.16 -41.39
N SER A 8 -1.86 52.88 -40.11
CA SER A 8 -0.90 53.41 -39.12
C SER A 8 -0.63 52.30 -38.13
N LEU A 9 0.23 51.39 -38.59
CA LEU A 9 0.95 50.50 -37.73
C LEU A 9 2.11 51.32 -37.18
N LEU A 10 1.98 51.86 -35.98
CA LEU A 10 3.07 52.52 -35.30
C LEU A 10 3.93 51.44 -34.68
N VAL A 11 4.91 50.98 -35.40
CA VAL A 11 6.02 50.17 -34.87
C VAL A 11 6.88 51.14 -34.09
N ALA A 12 6.88 51.06 -32.78
CA ALA A 12 7.85 51.71 -31.94
C ALA A 12 9.19 50.95 -32.10
N THR A 13 9.94 51.32 -33.11
CA THR A 13 11.32 50.87 -33.27
C THR A 13 12.19 51.67 -32.29
N MET A 14 12.57 51.05 -31.17
CA MET A 14 13.60 51.63 -30.33
C MET A 14 14.94 51.53 -31.08
N ALA A 15 15.48 52.68 -31.50
CA ALA A 15 16.82 52.79 -31.99
C ALA A 15 17.79 52.58 -30.80
N ILE A 16 18.49 51.48 -30.81
CA ILE A 16 19.60 51.22 -29.88
C ILE A 16 20.82 52.01 -30.41
N GLY A 17 21.04 53.16 -29.82
CA GLY A 17 22.29 53.91 -30.00
C GLY A 17 23.39 53.22 -29.22
N ALA A 18 24.37 52.67 -29.96
CA ALA A 18 25.59 52.16 -29.38
C ALA A 18 26.46 53.28 -28.85
N MET A 19 26.58 53.41 -27.53
CA MET A 19 27.79 53.99 -26.89
C MET A 19 28.01 53.31 -25.54
N GLY A 20 29.24 52.88 -25.37
CA GLY A 20 29.73 52.04 -24.31
C GLY A 20 29.61 52.64 -22.92
N GLY A 21 29.49 51.77 -21.94
CA GLY A 21 29.61 52.04 -20.52
C GLY A 21 28.47 51.57 -19.69
N VAL A 22 28.58 50.33 -19.20
CA VAL A 22 28.00 49.78 -17.95
C VAL A 22 26.76 50.47 -17.38
N ASN A 23 25.62 50.00 -17.79
CA ASN A 23 24.40 49.68 -17.04
C ASN A 23 23.35 49.30 -18.08
N SER A 24 23.07 48.01 -18.22
CA SER A 24 21.95 47.55 -19.02
C SER A 24 20.67 48.04 -18.36
N ALA A 25 20.17 49.17 -18.83
CA ALA A 25 18.79 49.56 -18.56
C ALA A 25 17.93 48.46 -19.21
N PHE A 26 17.29 47.63 -18.39
CA PHE A 26 16.36 46.64 -18.86
C PHE A 26 15.22 47.38 -19.59
N ALA A 27 14.75 46.79 -20.72
CA ALA A 27 13.64 47.34 -21.44
C ALA A 27 12.37 47.21 -20.54
N GLN A 28 11.79 48.31 -20.17
CA GLN A 28 10.58 48.39 -19.35
C GLN A 28 9.37 48.60 -20.25
N VAL A 29 8.24 48.01 -19.88
CA VAL A 29 6.97 48.20 -20.60
C VAL A 29 6.25 49.38 -20.04
N THR A 30 6.24 50.47 -20.78
CA THR A 30 5.56 51.73 -20.38
C THR A 30 4.22 51.95 -21.06
N SER A 31 3.91 51.20 -22.12
CA SER A 31 2.66 51.36 -22.89
C SER A 31 2.31 50.12 -23.70
N PHE A 32 1.04 49.92 -24.04
CA PHE A 32 0.54 48.86 -24.89
C PHE A 32 0.03 49.37 -26.25
N PRO A 33 0.02 48.55 -27.32
CA PRO A 33 0.37 47.11 -27.36
C PRO A 33 1.88 46.86 -27.46
N VAL A 34 2.28 45.66 -26.95
CA VAL A 34 3.66 45.17 -27.06
C VAL A 34 3.63 43.75 -27.67
N SER A 35 4.63 43.42 -28.46
CA SER A 35 4.80 42.07 -28.97
C SER A 35 6.27 41.70 -29.11
N ALA A 36 6.61 40.42 -28.94
CA ALA A 36 7.94 39.85 -29.16
C ALA A 36 7.79 38.44 -29.75
N ASN A 37 8.55 38.20 -30.84
CA ASN A 37 8.60 36.88 -31.49
C ASN A 37 10.03 36.28 -31.47
N PHE A 38 11.00 37.02 -30.93
CA PHE A 38 12.39 36.61 -30.73
C PHE A 38 13.19 36.27 -32.02
N ASP A 39 12.62 36.41 -33.20
CA ASP A 39 13.25 36.06 -34.50
C ASP A 39 14.50 36.92 -34.83
N ASP A 40 14.62 38.05 -34.19
CA ASP A 40 15.79 38.92 -34.30
C ASP A 40 16.98 38.47 -33.45
N GLY A 41 16.84 37.39 -32.70
CA GLY A 41 17.86 36.83 -31.81
C GLY A 41 18.04 37.59 -30.50
N THR A 42 17.13 38.49 -30.15
CA THR A 42 17.15 39.27 -28.90
C THR A 42 16.04 38.80 -27.94
N ASN A 43 16.23 39.04 -26.63
CA ASN A 43 15.15 38.78 -25.64
C ASN A 43 14.01 39.80 -25.74
N GLY A 44 14.05 40.68 -26.71
CA GLY A 44 13.02 41.69 -26.91
C GLY A 44 12.86 42.60 -25.68
N ILE A 45 11.69 42.59 -25.09
CA ILE A 45 11.32 43.39 -23.91
C ILE A 45 11.66 42.69 -22.56
N PHE A 46 12.14 41.47 -22.58
CA PHE A 46 12.41 40.70 -21.36
C PHE A 46 13.77 41.04 -20.79
N SER A 47 13.83 41.21 -19.49
CA SER A 47 15.09 41.52 -18.78
C SER A 47 15.96 40.29 -18.56
N ALA A 48 15.36 39.08 -18.66
CA ALA A 48 16.06 37.80 -18.52
C ALA A 48 15.43 36.75 -19.43
N GLY A 49 16.15 35.65 -19.62
CA GLY A 49 15.79 34.54 -20.51
C GLY A 49 16.90 34.28 -21.53
N GLU A 50 16.91 33.11 -22.11
CA GLU A 50 17.87 32.75 -23.16
C GLU A 50 17.16 32.61 -24.49
N VAL A 51 17.62 33.36 -25.50
CA VAL A 51 17.10 33.21 -26.85
C VAL A 51 17.74 32.00 -27.49
N VAL A 52 16.91 31.04 -27.84
CA VAL A 52 17.32 29.77 -28.46
C VAL A 52 16.75 29.68 -29.86
N THR A 53 17.63 29.56 -30.83
CA THR A 53 17.23 29.34 -32.24
C THR A 53 17.15 27.84 -32.48
N ASN A 54 15.96 27.33 -32.65
CA ASN A 54 15.72 25.97 -33.02
C ASN A 54 15.40 25.87 -34.52
N THR A 55 16.38 25.38 -35.27
CA THR A 55 16.34 25.36 -36.74
C THR A 55 15.32 24.37 -37.33
N LYS A 56 14.63 23.58 -36.51
CA LYS A 56 13.89 22.47 -37.09
C LYS A 56 12.36 22.61 -37.12
N ASN A 57 11.69 23.58 -36.58
CA ASN A 57 10.24 23.79 -36.85
C ASN A 57 9.52 24.80 -35.94
N ILE A 58 10.16 25.39 -34.93
CA ILE A 58 9.51 26.34 -34.02
C ILE A 58 10.12 27.75 -34.07
N GLY A 59 11.15 27.95 -34.90
CA GLY A 59 11.80 29.26 -34.98
C GLY A 59 12.70 29.56 -33.79
N THR A 60 12.81 30.84 -33.47
CA THR A 60 13.55 31.36 -32.32
C THR A 60 12.59 31.60 -31.16
N VAL A 61 12.93 31.10 -29.98
CA VAL A 61 12.10 31.16 -28.77
C VAL A 61 12.87 31.73 -27.58
N LEU A 62 12.17 32.28 -26.60
CA LEU A 62 12.77 32.68 -25.32
C LEU A 62 12.57 31.53 -24.30
N ALA A 63 13.69 30.97 -23.83
CA ALA A 63 13.71 29.79 -22.98
C ALA A 63 14.06 30.12 -21.51
N ALA A 64 13.42 29.41 -20.58
CA ALA A 64 13.67 29.46 -19.14
C ALA A 64 14.38 28.21 -18.63
N GLY A 65 15.21 28.37 -17.60
CA GLY A 65 15.85 27.28 -16.85
C GLY A 65 15.92 27.62 -15.36
N LYS A 66 16.49 26.69 -14.58
CA LYS A 66 16.58 26.83 -13.12
C LYS A 66 17.26 28.12 -12.67
N ASP A 67 18.35 28.48 -13.32
CA ASP A 67 19.14 29.68 -12.98
C ASP A 67 18.96 30.80 -13.99
N LEU A 68 17.95 30.70 -14.85
CA LEU A 68 17.66 31.66 -15.90
C LEU A 68 16.15 31.84 -16.03
N PRO A 69 15.53 32.61 -15.12
CA PRO A 69 14.10 32.94 -15.23
C PRO A 69 13.87 33.85 -16.46
N ILE A 70 12.70 33.76 -17.05
CA ILE A 70 12.18 34.80 -17.97
C ILE A 70 11.50 35.84 -17.12
N THR A 71 11.88 37.10 -17.27
CA THR A 71 11.29 38.20 -16.51
C THR A 71 10.99 39.38 -17.41
N LEU A 72 9.81 39.94 -17.23
CA LEU A 72 9.37 41.20 -17.82
C LEU A 72 8.93 42.11 -16.70
N ASP A 73 9.57 43.27 -16.59
CA ASP A 73 9.26 44.29 -15.61
C ASP A 73 8.41 45.38 -16.25
N PHE A 74 7.45 45.87 -15.50
CA PHE A 74 6.54 46.94 -15.92
C PHE A 74 6.91 48.22 -15.22
N ASP A 75 6.95 49.30 -16.00
CA ASP A 75 7.06 50.66 -15.50
C ASP A 75 5.91 51.47 -16.09
N GLY A 76 5.01 51.92 -15.22
CA GLY A 76 3.87 52.76 -15.59
C GLY A 76 4.21 54.23 -15.74
N ASP A 77 5.44 54.65 -15.42
CA ASP A 77 5.89 56.04 -15.47
C ASP A 77 7.04 56.21 -16.47
N THR A 78 6.98 57.25 -17.28
CA THR A 78 8.04 57.62 -18.21
C THR A 78 9.20 58.38 -17.55
N ASN A 79 9.19 58.57 -16.25
CA ASN A 79 10.23 59.21 -15.45
C ASN A 79 11.15 58.16 -14.82
N THR A 80 12.40 58.28 -15.01
CA THR A 80 13.53 57.39 -14.91
C THR A 80 13.97 56.94 -13.50
N ASP A 81 13.18 57.09 -12.46
CA ASP A 81 13.67 57.01 -11.08
C ASP A 81 13.14 55.78 -10.27
N GLY A 82 12.82 54.66 -10.91
CA GLY A 82 12.52 53.42 -10.25
C GLY A 82 11.36 52.65 -10.92
N ASN A 83 11.38 51.31 -10.75
CA ASN A 83 10.32 50.44 -11.22
C ASN A 83 8.95 50.82 -10.64
N GLN A 84 8.17 51.59 -11.39
CA GLN A 84 6.81 51.90 -11.04
C GLN A 84 5.86 50.87 -11.70
N PRO A 85 4.97 50.24 -10.95
CA PRO A 85 4.07 49.25 -11.52
C PRO A 85 3.11 49.93 -12.50
N TYR A 86 2.73 49.19 -13.56
CA TYR A 86 1.68 49.65 -14.46
C TYR A 86 0.33 49.64 -13.75
N THR A 87 -0.23 50.80 -13.45
CA THR A 87 -1.56 50.94 -12.85
C THR A 87 -2.62 50.86 -13.94
N LEU A 88 -3.57 49.93 -13.83
CA LEU A 88 -4.67 49.81 -14.78
C LEU A 88 -5.57 51.03 -14.73
N LYS A 89 -5.89 51.58 -15.91
CA LYS A 89 -6.80 52.70 -16.06
C LYS A 89 -8.24 52.30 -15.84
N GLU A 90 -9.09 53.22 -15.55
CA GLU A 90 -10.53 52.97 -15.40
C GLU A 90 -11.11 52.25 -16.61
N ASN A 91 -11.82 51.14 -16.36
CA ASN A 91 -12.40 50.24 -17.38
C ASN A 91 -11.37 49.58 -18.33
N GLU A 92 -10.10 49.56 -17.97
CA GLU A 92 -9.06 48.91 -18.75
C GLU A 92 -9.04 47.42 -18.46
N ASN A 93 -8.87 46.67 -19.55
CA ASN A 93 -8.53 45.23 -19.51
C ASN A 93 -7.22 45.01 -20.26
N VAL A 94 -6.23 44.48 -19.56
CA VAL A 94 -4.94 44.12 -20.12
C VAL A 94 -4.90 42.63 -20.38
N THR A 95 -4.62 42.23 -21.62
CA THR A 95 -4.60 40.87 -22.05
C THR A 95 -3.20 40.48 -22.53
N PHE A 96 -2.69 39.38 -21.97
CA PHE A 96 -1.44 38.71 -22.33
C PHE A 96 -1.76 37.50 -23.17
N SER A 97 -0.94 37.23 -24.17
CA SER A 97 -1.05 36.02 -24.99
C SER A 97 0.35 35.60 -25.44
N TYR A 98 0.60 34.30 -25.43
CA TYR A 98 1.84 33.69 -25.92
C TYR A 98 1.62 32.23 -26.29
N THR A 99 2.48 31.72 -27.16
CA THR A 99 2.62 30.28 -27.42
C THR A 99 3.60 29.72 -26.40
N ALA A 100 3.19 28.68 -25.67
CA ALA A 100 4.06 28.01 -24.70
C ALA A 100 4.61 26.71 -25.29
N TYR A 101 5.92 26.54 -25.21
CA TYR A 101 6.62 25.30 -25.52
C TYR A 101 6.98 24.61 -24.21
N GLN A 102 6.20 23.57 -23.86
CA GLN A 102 6.29 22.89 -22.58
C GLN A 102 6.70 21.44 -22.81
N GLY A 103 7.90 21.07 -22.35
CA GLY A 103 8.47 19.77 -22.57
C GLY A 103 8.17 18.75 -21.48
N TRP A 104 8.23 17.47 -21.85
CA TRP A 104 8.26 16.39 -20.90
C TRP A 104 9.69 16.18 -20.40
N TYR A 105 9.85 16.14 -19.08
CA TYR A 105 11.13 15.86 -18.43
C TYR A 105 10.90 15.04 -17.18
N ASN A 106 11.52 13.87 -17.12
CA ASN A 106 11.35 12.95 -16.01
C ASN A 106 12.70 12.34 -15.62
N VAL A 107 13.11 12.62 -14.39
CA VAL A 107 14.22 11.93 -13.73
C VAL A 107 13.66 11.25 -12.49
N LYS A 108 14.02 9.99 -12.31
CA LYS A 108 13.53 9.18 -11.20
C LYS A 108 13.69 9.89 -9.86
N ASN A 109 12.61 9.96 -9.09
CA ASN A 109 12.52 10.57 -7.76
C ASN A 109 12.71 12.10 -7.69
N LYS A 110 12.55 12.82 -8.80
CA LYS A 110 12.54 14.29 -8.81
C LYS A 110 11.27 14.81 -9.47
N THR A 111 10.72 15.90 -8.97
CA THR A 111 9.60 16.63 -9.57
C THR A 111 10.13 17.89 -10.23
N PHE A 112 9.79 18.05 -11.51
CA PHE A 112 10.19 19.23 -12.29
C PHE A 112 8.98 20.04 -12.66
N THR A 113 9.05 21.33 -12.35
CA THR A 113 7.96 22.30 -12.59
C THR A 113 8.49 23.56 -13.23
N SER A 114 7.64 24.18 -14.03
CA SER A 114 7.77 25.57 -14.43
C SER A 114 6.53 26.34 -14.01
N THR A 115 6.74 27.51 -13.45
CA THR A 115 5.66 28.35 -12.90
C THR A 115 5.65 29.69 -13.62
N MET A 116 4.47 30.09 -14.13
CA MET A 116 4.21 31.43 -14.63
C MET A 116 3.48 32.23 -13.56
N GLU A 117 3.92 33.46 -13.36
CA GLU A 117 3.29 34.37 -12.41
C GLU A 117 3.22 35.79 -12.97
N LEU A 118 2.05 36.43 -12.88
CA LEU A 118 1.86 37.85 -12.98
C LEU A 118 1.66 38.42 -11.59
N LYS A 119 2.50 39.36 -11.18
CA LYS A 119 2.50 39.90 -9.84
C LYS A 119 2.24 41.40 -9.85
N ASN A 120 1.60 41.88 -8.78
CA ASN A 120 1.47 43.29 -8.49
C ASN A 120 2.72 43.83 -7.75
N SER A 121 2.70 45.12 -7.43
CA SER A 121 3.79 45.82 -6.71
C SER A 121 4.00 45.31 -5.28
N ASP A 122 3.02 44.67 -4.67
CA ASP A 122 3.13 44.05 -3.34
C ASP A 122 3.64 42.60 -3.43
N GLY A 123 3.97 42.10 -4.63
CA GLY A 123 4.43 40.72 -4.88
C GLY A 123 3.30 39.70 -4.84
N VAL A 124 2.05 40.12 -4.76
CA VAL A 124 0.89 39.20 -4.80
C VAL A 124 0.74 38.64 -6.22
N VAL A 125 0.58 37.32 -6.34
CA VAL A 125 0.28 36.68 -7.62
C VAL A 125 -1.15 36.98 -8.01
N LEU A 126 -1.32 37.81 -9.02
CA LEU A 126 -2.64 38.16 -9.58
C LEU A 126 -3.22 36.98 -10.34
N VAL A 127 -2.40 36.39 -11.20
CA VAL A 127 -2.70 35.14 -11.93
C VAL A 127 -1.41 34.38 -12.18
N GLY A 128 -1.49 33.06 -12.09
CA GLY A 128 -0.37 32.19 -12.36
C GLY A 128 -0.80 30.75 -12.60
N TYR A 129 0.13 29.92 -13.06
CA TYR A 129 -0.06 28.48 -13.13
C TYR A 129 1.25 27.73 -13.00
N THR A 130 1.15 26.48 -12.61
CA THR A 130 2.29 25.56 -12.54
C THR A 130 2.12 24.43 -13.54
N TYR A 131 3.15 24.21 -14.36
CA TYR A 131 3.25 23.08 -15.26
C TYR A 131 4.24 22.06 -14.72
N LYS A 132 3.81 20.81 -14.58
CA LYS A 132 4.63 19.69 -14.13
C LYS A 132 5.15 18.91 -15.33
N HIS A 133 6.45 18.96 -15.56
CA HIS A 133 7.10 18.34 -16.71
C HIS A 133 7.02 16.81 -16.71
N ASN A 134 7.07 16.20 -15.52
CA ASN A 134 7.02 14.74 -15.39
C ASN A 134 5.74 14.13 -15.98
N ASP A 135 4.63 14.81 -15.83
CA ASP A 135 3.29 14.34 -16.22
C ASP A 135 2.70 15.12 -17.41
N CYS A 136 3.38 16.16 -17.87
CA CYS A 136 2.90 17.10 -18.89
C CYS A 136 1.56 17.76 -18.53
N ASN A 137 1.36 18.05 -17.26
CA ASN A 137 0.11 18.59 -16.74
C ASN A 137 0.29 20.00 -16.18
N VAL A 138 -0.74 20.84 -16.39
CA VAL A 138 -0.96 21.99 -15.53
C VAL A 138 -1.53 21.43 -14.23
N THR A 139 -0.81 21.63 -13.14
CA THR A 139 -1.13 21.06 -11.82
C THR A 139 -1.70 22.05 -10.85
N ASP A 140 -1.64 23.34 -11.20
CA ASP A 140 -2.18 24.42 -10.39
C ASP A 140 -2.49 25.64 -11.25
N VAL A 141 -3.58 26.34 -10.95
CA VAL A 141 -3.91 27.67 -11.46
C VAL A 141 -4.23 28.55 -10.27
N VAL A 142 -3.50 29.64 -10.15
CA VAL A 142 -3.60 30.58 -9.03
C VAL A 142 -4.24 31.87 -9.49
N ILE A 143 -5.22 32.35 -8.77
CA ILE A 143 -5.79 33.71 -8.90
C ILE A 143 -5.85 34.33 -7.51
N ASN A 144 -5.40 35.55 -7.39
CA ASN A 144 -5.36 36.26 -6.10
C ASN A 144 -4.54 35.51 -5.03
N GLY A 145 -3.40 34.95 -5.43
CA GLY A 145 -2.51 34.20 -4.53
C GLY A 145 -3.04 32.84 -4.05
N LYS A 146 -4.18 32.39 -4.55
CA LYS A 146 -4.81 31.12 -4.14
C LYS A 146 -5.12 30.24 -5.34
N THR A 147 -5.00 28.93 -5.17
CA THR A 147 -5.49 27.96 -6.16
C THR A 147 -6.98 28.16 -6.41
N VAL A 148 -7.37 28.13 -7.67
CA VAL A 148 -8.78 28.29 -8.07
C VAL A 148 -9.62 27.14 -7.52
N ASP A 149 -10.76 27.46 -6.93
CA ASP A 149 -11.71 26.49 -6.38
C ASP A 149 -12.14 25.47 -7.44
N GLY A 150 -12.19 24.20 -7.06
CA GLY A 150 -12.56 23.11 -7.95
C GLY A 150 -11.53 22.84 -9.06
N PHE A 151 -10.32 23.34 -8.94
CA PHE A 151 -9.25 23.05 -9.90
C PHE A 151 -8.95 21.55 -9.96
N SER A 152 -8.86 21.01 -11.18
CA SER A 152 -8.34 19.68 -11.43
C SER A 152 -7.23 19.74 -12.48
N ALA A 153 -6.13 19.04 -12.23
CA ALA A 153 -5.01 18.98 -13.16
C ALA A 153 -5.45 18.52 -14.56
N PHE A 154 -4.87 19.10 -15.58
CA PHE A 154 -5.17 18.77 -16.97
C PHE A 154 -3.92 18.69 -17.83
N HIS A 155 -3.98 17.86 -18.86
CA HIS A 155 -2.85 17.63 -19.75
C HIS A 155 -2.66 18.80 -20.72
N ALA A 156 -1.49 19.41 -20.71
CA ALA A 156 -1.14 20.53 -21.55
C ALA A 156 0.28 20.34 -22.10
N GLN A 157 0.44 19.40 -23.01
CA GLN A 157 1.73 19.02 -23.55
C GLN A 157 1.96 19.67 -24.93
N SER A 158 3.17 20.15 -25.17
CA SER A 158 3.59 20.70 -26.46
C SER A 158 4.24 19.69 -27.40
N SER A 159 4.47 18.44 -26.98
CA SER A 159 5.07 17.39 -27.82
C SER A 159 4.04 16.44 -28.41
N ASN A 160 4.29 15.94 -29.64
CA ASN A 160 3.42 14.97 -30.28
C ASN A 160 3.74 13.54 -29.82
N PRO A 161 2.87 12.85 -29.06
CA PRO A 161 3.13 11.50 -28.57
C PRO A 161 3.17 10.46 -29.69
N LYS A 162 2.60 10.74 -30.86
CA LYS A 162 2.59 9.79 -31.99
C LYS A 162 3.95 9.61 -32.64
N THR A 163 4.89 10.55 -32.47
CA THR A 163 6.19 10.50 -33.11
C THR A 163 7.26 9.80 -32.27
N LYS A 164 6.94 9.32 -31.06
CA LYS A 164 7.88 8.74 -30.08
C LYS A 164 9.11 9.63 -29.76
N ASN A 165 9.17 10.81 -30.34
CA ASN A 165 10.18 11.81 -30.03
C ASN A 165 9.66 12.66 -28.87
N TYR A 166 9.46 12.03 -27.71
CA TYR A 166 9.48 12.76 -26.47
C TYR A 166 10.90 13.27 -26.35
N SER A 167 11.10 14.55 -26.63
CA SER A 167 12.43 15.04 -26.39
C SER A 167 12.61 15.15 -24.87
N ALA A 168 13.33 14.19 -24.34
CA ALA A 168 13.99 14.38 -23.06
C ALA A 168 15.02 15.51 -23.14
N ASP A 169 15.15 16.14 -24.28
CA ASP A 169 16.28 17.00 -24.63
C ASP A 169 15.96 18.51 -24.52
N GLY A 170 14.74 18.90 -24.08
CA GLY A 170 14.38 20.33 -23.90
C GLY A 170 14.55 21.17 -25.16
N PHE A 171 14.63 22.50 -24.99
CA PHE A 171 14.96 23.46 -26.05
C PHE A 171 16.47 23.70 -26.13
N GLY A 172 17.27 22.66 -25.90
CA GLY A 172 18.69 22.79 -25.67
C GLY A 172 19.49 23.32 -26.83
N ILE A 173 20.64 23.85 -26.48
CA ILE A 173 21.72 24.28 -27.37
C ILE A 173 22.27 23.12 -28.24
N SER A 174 21.93 21.87 -27.89
CA SER A 174 22.36 20.64 -28.58
C SER A 174 21.70 20.39 -29.94
N GLY A 175 20.79 21.26 -30.39
CA GLY A 175 20.21 21.18 -31.73
C GLY A 175 19.22 20.02 -31.96
N LYS A 176 18.77 19.34 -30.92
CA LYS A 176 17.73 18.34 -31.04
C LYS A 176 16.35 19.01 -30.97
N PRO A 177 15.53 18.88 -32.01
CA PRO A 177 14.31 19.63 -32.07
C PRO A 177 13.27 19.08 -31.11
N TYR A 178 12.61 19.95 -30.45
CA TYR A 178 11.26 19.72 -29.99
C TYR A 178 10.38 19.54 -31.24
N VAL A 179 10.03 18.33 -31.55
CA VAL A 179 9.15 18.09 -32.70
C VAL A 179 7.75 18.38 -32.30
N THR A 180 7.26 19.46 -32.82
CA THR A 180 5.83 19.70 -32.71
C THR A 180 5.36 20.36 -33.97
N GLY A 181 4.32 19.84 -34.55
CA GLY A 181 3.50 20.71 -35.37
C GLY A 181 2.95 21.83 -34.49
N GLU A 182 2.79 23.03 -35.00
CA GLU A 182 2.21 24.20 -34.32
C GLU A 182 0.90 23.88 -33.56
N ASP A 183 0.21 22.88 -33.99
CA ASP A 183 -1.06 22.40 -33.42
C ASP A 183 -0.97 21.83 -32.00
N TYR A 184 0.20 21.50 -31.47
CA TYR A 184 0.37 20.89 -30.15
C TYR A 184 0.85 21.85 -29.07
N ASN A 185 1.28 23.05 -29.47
CA ASN A 185 1.74 24.05 -28.53
C ASN A 185 0.55 24.82 -27.99
N PRO A 186 0.37 24.86 -26.67
CA PRO A 186 -0.73 25.60 -26.10
C PRO A 186 -0.57 27.11 -26.33
N ILE A 187 -1.64 27.77 -26.71
CA ILE A 187 -1.72 29.23 -26.67
C ILE A 187 -2.38 29.58 -25.34
N ILE A 188 -1.65 30.34 -24.51
CA ILE A 188 -2.11 30.74 -23.22
C ILE A 188 -2.45 32.22 -23.27
N THR A 189 -3.64 32.54 -22.85
CA THR A 189 -4.13 33.91 -22.80
C THR A 189 -4.65 34.18 -21.40
N PHE A 190 -4.26 35.29 -20.81
CA PHE A 190 -4.86 35.75 -19.56
C PHE A 190 -5.10 37.24 -19.61
N SER A 191 -6.08 37.65 -18.84
CA SER A 191 -6.46 39.05 -18.77
C SER A 191 -6.73 39.49 -17.34
N ILE A 192 -6.44 40.75 -17.08
CA ILE A 192 -6.76 41.41 -15.83
C ILE A 192 -7.46 42.74 -16.12
N SER A 193 -8.57 42.99 -15.46
CA SER A 193 -9.29 44.22 -15.55
C SER A 193 -9.01 45.14 -14.33
N GLN A 194 -9.19 46.43 -14.51
CA GLN A 194 -9.10 47.39 -13.42
C GLN A 194 -10.12 47.08 -12.29
N SER A 195 -11.27 46.52 -12.60
CA SER A 195 -12.23 46.05 -11.59
C SER A 195 -11.73 44.82 -10.80
N GLY A 196 -10.56 44.26 -11.14
CA GLY A 196 -9.98 43.11 -10.49
C GLY A 196 -10.48 41.77 -11.00
N PHE A 197 -11.26 41.73 -12.09
CA PHE A 197 -11.63 40.47 -12.72
C PHE A 197 -10.43 39.90 -13.49
N VAL A 198 -10.16 38.60 -13.27
CA VAL A 198 -9.04 37.88 -13.87
C VAL A 198 -9.55 36.65 -14.60
N GLU A 199 -9.06 36.45 -15.79
CA GLU A 199 -9.35 35.25 -16.60
C GLU A 199 -8.05 34.68 -17.14
N ILE A 200 -7.88 33.35 -17.11
CA ILE A 200 -6.82 32.64 -17.81
C ILE A 200 -7.41 31.52 -18.65
N THR A 201 -7.03 31.45 -19.93
CA THR A 201 -7.49 30.47 -20.89
C THR A 201 -6.30 29.72 -21.48
N PHE A 202 -6.36 28.42 -21.41
CA PHE A 202 -5.45 27.48 -22.06
C PHE A 202 -6.14 26.89 -23.30
N ASN A 203 -5.66 27.25 -24.48
CA ASN A 203 -6.05 26.61 -25.73
C ASN A 203 -5.04 25.50 -26.01
N VAL A 204 -5.42 24.26 -25.78
CA VAL A 204 -4.51 23.11 -25.82
C VAL A 204 -5.00 22.05 -26.76
N ARG A 205 -4.07 21.25 -27.26
CA ARG A 205 -4.37 19.97 -27.91
C ARG A 205 -3.84 18.87 -27.03
N GLU A 206 -4.73 18.03 -26.52
CA GLU A 206 -4.33 16.89 -25.72
C GLU A 206 -3.49 15.93 -26.54
N ALA A 207 -2.24 15.78 -26.18
CA ALA A 207 -1.25 15.01 -26.91
C ALA A 207 -1.65 13.52 -27.02
N LYS A 208 -2.29 12.98 -26.01
CA LYS A 208 -2.68 11.58 -25.91
C LYS A 208 -3.87 11.22 -26.83
N LEU A 209 -4.83 12.10 -26.94
CA LEU A 209 -6.08 11.88 -27.68
C LEU A 209 -6.18 12.72 -28.97
N GLY A 210 -5.30 13.69 -29.15
CA GLY A 210 -5.30 14.60 -30.30
C GLY A 210 -6.47 15.58 -30.34
N LYS A 211 -7.22 15.71 -29.23
CA LYS A 211 -8.38 16.62 -29.16
C LYS A 211 -7.92 18.04 -28.83
N LYS A 212 -8.45 19.01 -29.58
CA LYS A 212 -8.33 20.42 -29.24
C LYS A 212 -9.42 20.76 -28.22
N TYR A 213 -9.05 21.49 -27.17
CA TYR A 213 -9.99 22.02 -26.20
C TYR A 213 -9.47 23.30 -25.56
N SER A 214 -10.38 24.09 -25.00
CA SER A 214 -10.07 25.25 -24.19
C SER A 214 -10.44 25.00 -22.73
N LYS A 215 -9.55 25.37 -21.84
CA LYS A 215 -9.81 25.42 -20.39
C LYS A 215 -9.68 26.87 -19.93
N THR A 216 -10.72 27.41 -19.33
CA THR A 216 -10.76 28.79 -18.85
C THR A 216 -11.03 28.79 -17.35
N PHE A 217 -10.24 29.54 -16.61
CA PHE A 217 -10.41 29.80 -15.20
C PHE A 217 -10.63 31.28 -14.98
N ARG A 218 -11.48 31.62 -14.02
CA ARG A 218 -11.89 33.01 -13.73
C ARG A 218 -11.85 33.23 -12.24
N GLY A 219 -11.60 34.47 -11.85
CA GLY A 219 -11.64 34.85 -10.46
C GLY A 219 -11.72 36.38 -10.29
N GLN A 220 -11.98 36.80 -9.07
CA GLN A 220 -12.01 38.16 -8.66
C GLN A 220 -10.88 38.41 -7.66
N LEU A 221 -10.08 39.45 -7.89
CA LEU A 221 -9.12 39.91 -6.90
C LEU A 221 -9.87 40.49 -5.71
N ALA A 222 -9.39 40.28 -4.52
CA ALA A 222 -9.94 40.89 -3.32
C ALA A 222 -9.82 42.43 -3.38
N ASP A 223 -10.68 43.13 -2.67
CA ASP A 223 -10.75 44.57 -2.73
C ASP A 223 -9.48 45.25 -2.26
N ASP A 224 -8.79 44.67 -1.31
CA ASP A 224 -7.53 45.12 -0.72
C ASP A 224 -6.29 44.78 -1.58
N VAL A 225 -6.43 44.03 -2.64
CA VAL A 225 -5.33 43.73 -3.57
C VAL A 225 -5.17 44.83 -4.59
N LYS A 226 -3.95 45.36 -4.70
CA LYS A 226 -3.63 46.35 -5.72
C LYS A 226 -3.83 45.81 -7.13
N LYS A 227 -4.53 46.56 -7.97
CA LYS A 227 -4.81 46.25 -9.38
C LYS A 227 -3.77 46.94 -10.27
N ASP A 228 -2.51 46.69 -9.97
CA ASP A 228 -1.38 47.13 -10.78
C ASP A 228 -0.58 45.89 -11.26
N ILE A 229 0.24 46.08 -12.27
CA ILE A 229 1.10 45.01 -12.85
C ILE A 229 2.54 45.43 -12.66
N SER A 230 3.31 44.65 -11.88
CA SER A 230 4.70 44.93 -11.61
C SER A 230 5.64 44.00 -12.38
N THR A 231 5.40 42.68 -12.32
CA THR A 231 6.25 41.71 -12.99
C THR A 231 5.42 40.61 -13.63
N PHE A 232 5.89 40.15 -14.76
CA PHE A 232 5.44 38.92 -15.42
C PHE A 232 6.65 38.04 -15.63
N GLY A 233 6.55 36.77 -15.21
CA GLY A 233 7.72 35.91 -15.32
C GLY A 233 7.44 34.42 -15.30
N PHE A 234 8.47 33.70 -15.69
CA PHE A 234 8.54 32.25 -15.65
C PHE A 234 9.76 31.83 -14.85
N THR A 235 9.56 30.87 -13.97
CA THR A 235 10.62 30.17 -13.27
C THR A 235 10.54 28.69 -13.56
N SER A 236 11.69 28.00 -13.59
CA SER A 236 11.76 26.56 -13.80
C SER A 236 12.78 25.97 -12.85
N ASN A 237 12.46 24.82 -12.27
CA ASN A 237 13.41 24.07 -11.44
C ASN A 237 14.13 22.95 -12.20
N VAL A 238 14.04 22.93 -13.52
CA VAL A 238 14.80 21.99 -14.37
C VAL A 238 16.27 22.35 -14.29
N ASP A 239 17.09 21.43 -13.76
CA ASP A 239 18.51 21.63 -13.41
C ASP A 239 19.50 21.22 -14.51
N ASN A 240 19.05 21.22 -15.75
CA ASN A 240 19.84 20.79 -16.88
C ASN A 240 20.13 22.00 -17.80
N SER A 241 21.19 21.92 -18.58
CA SER A 241 21.57 22.95 -19.57
C SER A 241 20.54 23.09 -20.69
N ASP A 242 19.75 22.01 -20.91
CA ASP A 242 18.63 22.05 -21.85
C ASP A 242 17.45 22.78 -21.21
N ARG A 243 16.71 23.53 -22.03
CA ARG A 243 15.52 24.29 -21.57
C ARG A 243 14.26 23.53 -21.93
N TYR A 244 13.40 23.33 -20.95
CA TYR A 244 12.15 22.57 -21.10
C TYR A 244 10.91 23.43 -21.10
N TYR A 245 11.06 24.73 -20.89
CA TYR A 245 10.02 25.71 -21.00
C TYR A 245 10.49 26.90 -21.82
N ALA A 246 9.74 27.27 -22.86
CA ALA A 246 10.01 28.45 -23.64
C ALA A 246 8.69 29.11 -24.08
N ILE A 247 8.79 30.37 -24.48
CA ILE A 247 7.67 31.12 -25.02
C ILE A 247 8.03 31.72 -26.39
N ASP A 248 6.99 31.96 -27.19
CA ASP A 248 7.05 32.66 -28.45
C ASP A 248 5.74 33.41 -28.72
N ASN A 249 5.75 34.28 -29.74
CA ASN A 249 4.57 35.08 -30.15
C ASN A 249 3.92 35.80 -28.96
N PHE A 250 4.76 36.33 -28.09
CA PHE A 250 4.29 37.05 -26.91
C PHE A 250 3.64 38.37 -27.33
N SER A 251 2.51 38.67 -26.71
CA SER A 251 1.85 39.97 -26.90
C SER A 251 1.08 40.41 -25.66
N ILE A 252 1.07 41.72 -25.44
CA ILE A 252 0.23 42.41 -24.47
C ILE A 252 -0.62 43.43 -25.19
N LYS A 253 -1.90 43.42 -24.92
CA LYS A 253 -2.87 44.38 -25.45
C LYS A 253 -3.66 44.98 -24.30
N SER A 254 -3.95 46.25 -24.44
CA SER A 254 -4.89 46.96 -23.54
C SER A 254 -6.15 47.36 -24.32
N GLU A 255 -7.26 47.14 -23.71
CA GLU A 255 -8.58 47.54 -24.21
C GLU A 255 -9.32 48.27 -23.07
N ILE A 256 -9.70 49.50 -23.30
CA ILE A 256 -10.59 50.21 -22.39
C ILE A 256 -12.02 49.84 -22.77
N LYS A 257 -12.55 48.80 -22.11
CA LYS A 257 -13.95 48.41 -22.22
C LYS A 257 -14.70 48.89 -20.99
N ALA A 258 -15.85 49.48 -21.16
CA ALA A 258 -16.79 49.67 -20.07
C ALA A 258 -17.30 48.29 -19.63
N VAL A 259 -16.55 47.62 -18.77
CA VAL A 259 -16.95 46.32 -18.24
C VAL A 259 -17.83 46.58 -17.01
N LYS A 260 -19.13 46.33 -17.14
CA LYS A 260 -20.04 46.39 -16.00
C LYS A 260 -19.96 45.07 -15.26
N PRO A 261 -19.53 45.07 -13.98
CA PRO A 261 -19.64 43.86 -13.18
C PRO A 261 -21.10 43.52 -12.93
N ALA A 262 -21.43 42.26 -12.94
CA ALA A 262 -22.74 41.74 -12.58
C ALA A 262 -22.58 40.60 -11.57
N ASN A 263 -23.35 40.72 -10.50
CA ASN A 263 -23.45 39.61 -9.54
C ASN A 263 -24.41 38.56 -10.02
N TYR A 264 -24.16 37.32 -9.65
CA TYR A 264 -25.09 36.22 -9.86
C TYR A 264 -25.11 35.33 -8.61
N THR A 265 -26.22 34.61 -8.46
CA THR A 265 -26.46 33.76 -7.28
C THR A 265 -26.66 32.32 -7.71
N ILE A 266 -26.00 31.41 -7.03
CA ILE A 266 -26.26 29.97 -7.18
C ILE A 266 -27.17 29.55 -6.03
N LYS A 267 -28.36 29.05 -6.37
CA LYS A 267 -29.34 28.51 -5.42
C LYS A 267 -29.35 27.00 -5.47
N TYR A 268 -29.49 26.42 -4.29
CA TYR A 268 -29.54 24.96 -4.08
C TYR A 268 -30.93 24.63 -3.56
N VAL A 269 -31.71 23.89 -4.34
CA VAL A 269 -33.12 23.61 -3.98
C VAL A 269 -33.41 22.11 -4.09
N ASP A 270 -34.44 21.65 -3.39
CA ASP A 270 -35.02 20.35 -3.57
C ASP A 270 -35.97 20.32 -4.79
N GLU A 271 -36.57 19.17 -5.08
CA GLU A 271 -37.51 18.99 -6.19
C GLU A 271 -38.81 19.77 -6.01
N SER A 272 -39.10 20.27 -4.80
CA SER A 272 -40.22 21.13 -4.48
C SER A 272 -39.82 22.62 -4.43
N SER A 273 -38.59 22.98 -4.84
CA SER A 273 -38.04 24.32 -4.83
C SER A 273 -37.77 24.90 -3.43
N ASN A 274 -37.72 24.07 -2.39
CA ASN A 274 -37.31 24.54 -1.07
C ASN A 274 -35.77 24.72 -1.05
N GLU A 275 -35.31 25.82 -0.43
CA GLU A 275 -33.89 26.07 -0.28
C GLU A 275 -33.23 25.07 0.71
N LEU A 276 -32.11 24.51 0.30
CA LEU A 276 -31.40 23.44 1.04
C LEU A 276 -30.19 23.97 1.82
N LYS A 277 -29.52 24.95 1.28
CA LYS A 277 -28.39 25.65 1.92
C LYS A 277 -28.29 27.09 1.42
N THR A 278 -27.56 27.90 2.14
CA THR A 278 -27.37 29.32 1.81
C THR A 278 -26.87 29.47 0.37
N PRO A 279 -27.54 30.30 -0.45
CA PRO A 279 -27.11 30.62 -1.81
C PRO A 279 -25.71 31.23 -1.85
N VAL A 280 -24.94 30.90 -2.87
CA VAL A 280 -23.59 31.43 -3.09
C VAL A 280 -23.65 32.58 -4.08
N SER A 281 -23.18 33.75 -3.67
CA SER A 281 -23.04 34.91 -4.55
C SER A 281 -21.65 34.94 -5.18
N ARG A 282 -21.63 35.23 -6.48
CA ARG A 282 -20.39 35.39 -7.29
C ARG A 282 -20.57 36.58 -8.20
N SER A 283 -19.47 37.09 -8.76
CA SER A 283 -19.51 38.18 -9.73
C SER A 283 -18.74 37.82 -11.02
N SER A 284 -19.17 38.42 -12.13
CA SER A 284 -18.51 38.37 -13.43
C SER A 284 -18.91 39.63 -14.21
N ILE A 285 -18.89 39.59 -15.53
CA ILE A 285 -19.13 40.72 -16.41
C ILE A 285 -20.49 40.59 -17.07
N VAL A 286 -21.25 41.72 -17.17
CA VAL A 286 -22.50 41.75 -17.94
C VAL A 286 -22.29 41.19 -19.36
N GLY A 287 -23.15 40.28 -19.77
CA GLY A 287 -23.11 39.64 -21.09
C GLY A 287 -22.20 38.43 -21.18
N SER A 288 -21.42 38.07 -20.14
CA SER A 288 -20.67 36.82 -20.09
C SER A 288 -21.57 35.64 -19.72
N ASN A 289 -21.22 34.48 -20.23
CA ASN A 289 -21.80 33.23 -19.78
C ASN A 289 -21.06 32.76 -18.53
N VAL A 290 -21.78 32.40 -17.50
CA VAL A 290 -21.28 31.84 -16.25
C VAL A 290 -21.93 30.50 -15.98
N THR A 291 -21.16 29.56 -15.44
CA THR A 291 -21.62 28.20 -15.15
C THR A 291 -21.45 27.90 -13.65
N ALA A 292 -22.28 27.02 -13.14
CA ALA A 292 -21.98 26.35 -11.86
C ALA A 292 -20.75 25.45 -12.01
N THR A 293 -19.94 25.39 -10.99
CA THR A 293 -18.74 24.53 -10.96
C THR A 293 -19.10 23.09 -10.54
N ALA A 294 -18.17 22.14 -10.71
CA ALA A 294 -18.35 20.80 -10.18
C ALA A 294 -18.58 20.79 -8.66
N ALA A 295 -17.90 21.67 -7.92
CA ALA A 295 -18.08 21.84 -6.49
C ALA A 295 -19.49 22.29 -6.08
N ASP A 296 -20.17 23.05 -6.92
CA ASP A 296 -21.57 23.45 -6.68
C ASP A 296 -22.54 22.28 -6.82
N MET A 297 -22.16 21.24 -7.58
CA MET A 297 -22.96 20.05 -7.86
C MET A 297 -22.57 18.83 -7.02
N GLU A 298 -21.63 18.97 -6.10
CA GLU A 298 -21.23 17.89 -5.20
C GLU A 298 -22.36 17.50 -4.24
N THR A 299 -22.36 16.23 -3.88
CA THR A 299 -23.25 15.73 -2.82
C THR A 299 -22.93 16.40 -1.51
N PHE A 300 -23.97 16.83 -0.79
CA PHE A 300 -23.82 17.37 0.56
C PHE A 300 -24.86 16.78 1.51
N TYR A 301 -24.72 17.09 2.80
CA TYR A 301 -25.54 16.53 3.86
C TYR A 301 -26.16 17.64 4.72
N SER A 302 -27.29 17.34 5.39
CA SER A 302 -27.82 18.19 6.44
C SER A 302 -26.81 18.29 7.60
N SER A 303 -26.93 19.31 8.43
CA SER A 303 -26.00 19.57 9.55
C SER A 303 -25.92 18.41 10.55
N ASP A 304 -26.98 17.66 10.70
CA ASP A 304 -27.07 16.47 11.54
C ASP A 304 -26.80 15.16 10.77
N ALA A 305 -26.46 15.25 9.50
CA ALA A 305 -26.27 14.13 8.59
C ALA A 305 -27.46 13.14 8.49
N SER A 306 -28.68 13.60 8.82
CA SER A 306 -29.90 12.80 8.65
C SER A 306 -30.38 12.74 7.20
N GLU A 307 -29.95 13.68 6.38
CA GLU A 307 -30.34 13.81 4.98
C GLU A 307 -29.11 13.96 4.08
N LYS A 308 -29.16 13.33 2.92
CA LYS A 308 -28.17 13.41 1.85
C LYS A 308 -28.82 14.05 0.62
N TYR A 309 -28.13 14.98 0.03
CA TYR A 309 -28.60 15.69 -1.16
C TYR A 309 -27.66 15.43 -2.33
N VAL A 310 -28.18 14.86 -3.40
CA VAL A 310 -27.44 14.50 -4.61
C VAL A 310 -27.92 15.34 -5.77
N TYR A 311 -27.00 15.96 -6.48
CA TYR A 311 -27.35 16.77 -7.65
C TYR A 311 -28.14 15.93 -8.66
N LYS A 312 -29.28 16.50 -9.09
CA LYS A 312 -30.20 15.87 -10.05
C LYS A 312 -30.20 16.60 -11.37
N SER A 313 -30.44 17.92 -11.33
CA SER A 313 -30.58 18.74 -12.53
C SER A 313 -30.50 20.22 -12.16
N GLY A 314 -30.48 21.08 -13.19
CA GLY A 314 -30.59 22.51 -13.03
C GLY A 314 -30.04 23.25 -14.22
N ASN A 315 -30.32 24.55 -14.31
CA ASN A 315 -29.71 25.41 -15.29
C ASN A 315 -28.32 25.78 -14.78
N ASN A 316 -27.30 25.06 -15.24
CA ASN A 316 -25.91 25.25 -14.80
C ASN A 316 -25.15 26.31 -15.60
N GLU A 317 -25.79 26.96 -16.57
CA GLU A 317 -25.22 28.05 -17.37
C GLU A 317 -26.24 29.18 -17.56
N ILE A 318 -25.83 30.42 -17.32
CA ILE A 318 -26.63 31.60 -17.62
C ILE A 318 -25.76 32.69 -18.24
N LYS A 319 -26.37 33.54 -19.07
CA LYS A 319 -25.75 34.77 -19.56
C LYS A 319 -26.13 35.94 -18.63
N LEU A 320 -25.13 36.61 -18.09
CA LEU A 320 -25.35 37.68 -17.11
C LEU A 320 -26.02 38.91 -17.71
N ALA A 321 -27.12 39.28 -17.13
CA ALA A 321 -27.80 40.56 -17.40
C ALA A 321 -27.27 41.66 -16.47
N GLU A 322 -27.51 42.90 -16.84
CA GLU A 322 -27.18 44.07 -16.01
C GLU A 322 -28.02 44.10 -14.72
N ASP A 323 -29.25 43.59 -14.78
CA ASP A 323 -30.09 43.39 -13.60
C ASP A 323 -29.64 42.13 -12.85
N GLY A 324 -28.95 42.33 -11.74
CA GLY A 324 -28.44 41.24 -10.89
C GLY A 324 -29.54 40.33 -10.32
N ALA A 325 -30.77 40.78 -10.23
CA ALA A 325 -31.87 39.97 -9.69
C ALA A 325 -32.25 38.78 -10.60
N SER A 326 -32.04 38.92 -11.92
CA SER A 326 -32.29 37.87 -12.89
C SER A 326 -31.13 36.86 -13.03
N ASN A 327 -29.98 37.17 -12.47
CA ASN A 327 -28.75 36.35 -12.59
C ASN A 327 -28.74 35.25 -11.56
N VAL A 328 -29.55 34.21 -11.74
CA VAL A 328 -29.69 33.11 -10.82
C VAL A 328 -29.48 31.77 -11.53
N ILE A 329 -28.53 31.00 -11.06
CA ILE A 329 -28.38 29.58 -11.39
C ILE A 329 -29.07 28.77 -10.31
N THR A 330 -30.05 27.94 -10.68
CA THR A 330 -30.76 27.10 -9.73
C THR A 330 -30.36 25.64 -9.96
N LEU A 331 -29.80 25.02 -8.95
CA LEU A 331 -29.40 23.61 -8.95
C LEU A 331 -30.37 22.81 -8.09
N THR A 332 -30.97 21.78 -8.68
CA THR A 332 -31.94 20.91 -8.02
C THR A 332 -31.26 19.63 -7.54
N PHE A 333 -31.53 19.26 -6.30
CA PHE A 333 -30.98 18.09 -5.65
C PHE A 333 -32.10 17.13 -5.24
N SER A 334 -31.85 15.84 -5.40
CA SER A 334 -32.69 14.80 -4.83
C SER A 334 -32.31 14.59 -3.38
N LYS A 335 -33.34 14.49 -2.53
CA LYS A 335 -33.19 14.28 -1.09
C LYS A 335 -33.30 12.80 -0.75
N TYR A 336 -32.39 12.31 0.03
CA TYR A 336 -32.37 10.95 0.55
C TYR A 336 -32.25 10.95 2.08
N THR A 337 -33.15 10.26 2.74
CA THR A 337 -33.22 10.19 4.21
C THR A 337 -32.37 9.02 4.69
N LYS A 338 -31.68 9.23 5.80
CA LYS A 338 -30.89 8.19 6.47
C LYS A 338 -31.80 7.12 7.09
N PHE A 339 -31.42 5.86 7.01
CA PHE A 339 -32.07 4.74 7.67
C PHE A 339 -31.06 3.70 8.13
N GLY A 340 -31.43 2.94 9.17
CA GLY A 340 -30.61 1.84 9.68
C GLY A 340 -30.84 0.55 8.91
N TYR A 341 -29.78 -0.26 8.82
CA TYR A 341 -29.86 -1.61 8.24
C TYR A 341 -29.21 -2.64 9.16
N THR A 342 -29.60 -3.91 8.97
CA THR A 342 -29.04 -5.09 9.64
C THR A 342 -28.79 -6.19 8.64
N ILE A 343 -27.65 -6.87 8.75
CA ILE A 343 -27.32 -8.08 7.99
C ILE A 343 -27.15 -9.23 8.97
N ASN A 344 -27.92 -10.29 8.78
CA ASN A 344 -27.86 -11.51 9.57
C ASN A 344 -27.22 -12.63 8.77
N ALA A 345 -26.57 -13.57 9.45
CA ALA A 345 -26.05 -14.79 8.85
C ALA A 345 -26.94 -15.98 9.11
N LYS A 346 -27.03 -16.89 8.13
CA LYS A 346 -27.71 -18.20 8.27
C LYS A 346 -26.83 -19.30 7.74
N GLU A 347 -26.86 -20.45 8.42
CA GLU A 347 -26.28 -21.69 7.92
C GLU A 347 -27.39 -22.73 7.78
N ASN A 348 -27.61 -23.24 6.56
CA ASN A 348 -28.63 -24.24 6.26
C ASN A 348 -30.02 -23.88 6.83
N GLY A 349 -30.38 -22.60 6.77
CA GLY A 349 -31.64 -22.08 7.29
C GLY A 349 -31.66 -21.76 8.78
N THR A 350 -30.64 -22.12 9.55
CA THR A 350 -30.48 -21.78 10.96
C THR A 350 -29.94 -20.36 11.10
N ASP A 351 -30.60 -19.50 11.83
CA ASP A 351 -30.17 -18.13 12.12
C ASP A 351 -29.00 -18.14 13.11
N LEU A 352 -27.90 -17.51 12.69
CA LEU A 352 -26.69 -17.34 13.51
C LEU A 352 -26.59 -15.94 14.13
N GLY A 353 -27.52 -15.04 13.80
CA GLY A 353 -27.60 -13.69 14.33
C GLY A 353 -26.97 -12.62 13.43
N GLU A 354 -26.85 -11.42 14.00
CA GLU A 354 -26.36 -10.22 13.35
C GLU A 354 -24.85 -10.32 13.09
N VAL A 355 -24.44 -10.04 11.85
CA VAL A 355 -23.02 -9.99 11.43
C VAL A 355 -22.58 -8.61 10.99
N ALA A 356 -23.51 -7.75 10.60
CA ALA A 356 -23.25 -6.35 10.33
C ALA A 356 -24.50 -5.50 10.54
N LYS A 357 -24.29 -4.26 10.98
CA LYS A 357 -25.32 -3.22 11.03
C LYS A 357 -24.70 -1.86 10.78
N GLY A 358 -25.52 -0.93 10.36
CA GLY A 358 -25.09 0.42 10.11
C GLY A 358 -26.23 1.31 9.65
N GLU A 359 -25.87 2.42 9.08
CA GLU A 359 -26.79 3.39 8.51
C GLU A 359 -26.40 3.71 7.07
N THR A 360 -27.38 3.92 6.22
CA THR A 360 -27.20 4.40 4.86
C THR A 360 -28.36 5.32 4.47
N TYR A 361 -28.38 5.79 3.22
CA TYR A 361 -29.43 6.70 2.75
C TYR A 361 -30.38 6.00 1.78
N SER A 362 -31.58 6.55 1.66
CA SER A 362 -32.70 5.93 0.93
C SER A 362 -32.49 5.77 -0.59
N ASP A 363 -31.41 6.30 -1.15
CA ASP A 363 -30.97 5.95 -2.51
C ASP A 363 -30.33 4.55 -2.58
N GLY A 364 -30.06 3.97 -1.41
CA GLY A 364 -29.48 2.65 -1.28
C GLY A 364 -27.95 2.67 -1.31
N ALA A 365 -27.38 1.59 -0.86
CA ALA A 365 -25.93 1.38 -0.92
C ALA A 365 -25.61 -0.10 -1.12
N ASP A 366 -24.50 -0.35 -1.79
CA ASP A 366 -23.86 -1.65 -1.82
C ASP A 366 -23.05 -1.77 -0.52
N ILE A 367 -23.55 -2.53 0.43
CA ILE A 367 -22.89 -2.77 1.72
C ILE A 367 -21.94 -3.95 1.55
N ALA A 368 -20.68 -3.70 1.76
CA ALA A 368 -19.66 -4.72 1.70
C ALA A 368 -19.85 -5.78 2.76
N ILE A 369 -19.57 -7.03 2.41
CA ILE A 369 -19.57 -8.20 3.30
C ILE A 369 -18.22 -8.89 3.23
N SER A 370 -17.84 -9.48 4.35
CA SER A 370 -16.54 -10.15 4.50
C SER A 370 -16.59 -11.59 3.96
N LYS A 371 -15.44 -12.10 3.55
CA LYS A 371 -15.24 -13.51 3.17
C LYS A 371 -15.55 -14.44 4.35
N PHE A 372 -15.15 -14.08 5.57
CA PHE A 372 -15.37 -14.87 6.78
C PHE A 372 -15.92 -14.01 7.92
N TYR A 373 -16.71 -14.64 8.77
CA TYR A 373 -17.23 -14.07 10.00
C TYR A 373 -16.90 -14.96 11.18
N ASN A 374 -16.43 -14.37 12.28
CA ASN A 374 -16.34 -15.08 13.56
C ASN A 374 -17.63 -14.86 14.34
N ILE A 375 -18.41 -15.92 14.50
CA ILE A 375 -19.69 -15.90 15.20
C ILE A 375 -19.58 -16.86 16.37
N ASN A 376 -19.71 -16.36 17.60
CA ASN A 376 -19.60 -17.16 18.83
C ASN A 376 -18.30 -18.00 18.92
N ASN A 377 -17.18 -17.44 18.51
CA ASN A 377 -15.86 -18.09 18.45
C ASN A 377 -15.75 -19.23 17.42
N GLU A 378 -16.66 -19.31 16.49
CA GLU A 378 -16.58 -20.19 15.34
C GLU A 378 -16.49 -19.38 14.04
N TRP A 379 -15.72 -19.87 13.09
CA TRP A 379 -15.57 -19.20 11.79
C TRP A 379 -16.58 -19.73 10.78
N TYR A 380 -17.14 -18.82 10.01
CA TYR A 380 -18.08 -19.10 8.93
C TYR A 380 -17.66 -18.39 7.67
N GLU A 381 -17.62 -19.10 6.56
CA GLU A 381 -17.33 -18.58 5.23
C GLU A 381 -18.63 -18.14 4.56
N THR A 382 -18.67 -16.91 4.03
CA THR A 382 -19.82 -16.46 3.23
C THR A 382 -19.86 -17.15 1.87
N THR A 383 -21.04 -17.59 1.46
CA THR A 383 -21.28 -18.13 0.12
C THR A 383 -21.78 -17.06 -0.86
N THR A 384 -22.00 -15.84 -0.39
CA THR A 384 -22.48 -14.72 -1.21
C THR A 384 -21.36 -14.17 -2.08
N SER A 385 -21.63 -14.07 -3.38
CA SER A 385 -20.71 -13.49 -4.36
C SER A 385 -21.51 -12.64 -5.37
N PRO A 386 -21.08 -11.43 -5.69
CA PRO A 386 -19.92 -10.68 -5.15
C PRO A 386 -20.11 -10.31 -3.67
N TYR A 387 -19.02 -9.88 -3.00
CA TYR A 387 -19.01 -9.58 -1.57
C TYR A 387 -19.71 -8.27 -1.21
N TYR A 388 -20.95 -8.10 -1.64
CA TYR A 388 -21.80 -6.98 -1.22
C TYR A 388 -23.28 -7.33 -1.30
N ILE A 389 -24.07 -6.60 -0.52
CA ILE A 389 -25.53 -6.62 -0.57
C ILE A 389 -26.03 -5.22 -0.87
N ASN A 390 -26.93 -5.09 -1.84
CA ASN A 390 -27.60 -3.83 -2.09
C ASN A 390 -28.72 -3.64 -1.07
N ILE A 391 -28.55 -2.62 -0.22
CA ILE A 391 -29.51 -2.26 0.85
C ILE A 391 -30.28 -1.01 0.42
N LYS A 392 -31.60 -1.08 0.61
CA LYS A 392 -32.57 0.01 0.43
C LYS A 392 -33.58 0.01 1.56
N PRO A 393 -34.41 1.05 1.72
CA PRO A 393 -35.41 1.08 2.78
C PRO A 393 -36.36 -0.13 2.81
N GLU A 394 -36.72 -0.66 1.64
CA GLU A 394 -37.61 -1.81 1.51
C GLU A 394 -36.96 -3.17 1.86
N ASN A 395 -35.62 -3.23 1.90
CA ASN A 395 -34.85 -4.41 2.29
C ASN A 395 -33.75 -4.09 3.31
N ASN A 396 -34.08 -3.24 4.28
CA ASN A 396 -33.15 -2.80 5.32
C ASN A 396 -32.71 -3.91 6.31
N SER A 397 -33.30 -5.10 6.20
CA SER A 397 -32.87 -6.31 6.90
C SER A 397 -32.58 -7.39 5.86
N ALA A 398 -31.29 -7.68 5.69
CA ALA A 398 -30.79 -8.67 4.72
C ALA A 398 -30.24 -9.91 5.44
N THR A 399 -30.13 -11.00 4.70
CA THR A 399 -29.53 -12.25 5.21
C THR A 399 -28.47 -12.73 4.22
N ILE A 400 -27.33 -13.15 4.73
CA ILE A 400 -26.31 -13.87 4.00
C ILE A 400 -26.30 -15.35 4.39
N GLU A 401 -26.07 -16.20 3.40
CA GLU A 401 -25.81 -17.61 3.65
C GLU A 401 -24.33 -17.81 3.93
N VAL A 402 -24.04 -18.53 4.99
CA VAL A 402 -22.68 -18.85 5.40
C VAL A 402 -22.54 -20.36 5.62
N LYS A 403 -21.31 -20.84 5.61
CA LYS A 403 -20.96 -22.24 5.88
C LYS A 403 -19.87 -22.27 6.95
N LYS A 404 -20.04 -23.13 7.95
CA LYS A 404 -19.02 -23.34 8.98
C LYS A 404 -17.66 -23.67 8.35
N SER A 405 -16.62 -23.04 8.86
CA SER A 405 -15.23 -23.18 8.41
C SER A 405 -14.32 -23.54 9.58
N ASP A 406 -13.29 -24.31 9.29
CA ASP A 406 -12.28 -24.73 10.25
C ASP A 406 -11.01 -23.90 10.23
N ILE A 407 -11.09 -22.66 9.68
CA ILE A 407 -9.96 -21.76 9.73
C ILE A 407 -9.62 -21.33 11.16
N THR A 408 -8.35 -21.07 11.38
CA THR A 408 -7.83 -20.63 12.68
C THR A 408 -7.79 -19.11 12.81
N TYR A 409 -7.56 -18.41 11.68
CA TYR A 409 -7.41 -16.96 11.63
C TYR A 409 -7.85 -16.42 10.28
N PHE A 410 -8.40 -15.21 10.31
CA PHE A 410 -8.76 -14.43 9.12
C PHE A 410 -8.51 -12.94 9.38
N ALA A 411 -8.08 -12.23 8.35
CA ALA A 411 -8.04 -10.78 8.32
C ALA A 411 -8.25 -10.22 6.92
N GLU A 412 -9.02 -9.16 6.83
CA GLU A 412 -9.05 -8.26 5.69
C GLU A 412 -7.77 -7.42 5.69
N THR A 413 -7.09 -7.31 4.55
CA THR A 413 -5.76 -6.68 4.54
C THR A 413 -5.79 -5.17 4.71
N GLU A 414 -6.90 -4.50 4.35
CA GLU A 414 -7.10 -3.08 4.60
C GLU A 414 -7.24 -2.74 6.08
N ASN A 415 -7.62 -3.71 6.92
CA ASN A 415 -7.74 -3.57 8.37
C ASN A 415 -6.44 -3.86 9.11
N LEU A 416 -5.43 -4.37 8.43
CA LEU A 416 -4.12 -4.62 9.02
C LEU A 416 -3.34 -3.32 9.21
N GLY A 417 -2.66 -3.20 10.34
CA GLY A 417 -1.73 -2.10 10.60
C GLY A 417 -0.57 -2.07 9.60
N ASN A 418 0.01 -0.88 9.37
CA ASN A 418 1.16 -0.70 8.49
C ASN A 418 0.94 -1.05 7.00
N ASN A 419 -0.30 -1.07 6.52
CA ASN A 419 -0.58 -1.15 5.08
C ASN A 419 -0.19 0.14 4.35
N ILE A 420 -0.15 0.12 3.01
CA ILE A 420 0.16 1.31 2.19
C ILE A 420 -1.07 2.20 2.02
N GLY A 421 -2.22 1.72 2.41
CA GLY A 421 -3.52 2.35 2.24
C GLY A 421 -4.50 1.42 1.55
N ALA A 422 -5.75 1.52 1.94
CA ALA A 422 -6.84 0.76 1.35
C ALA A 422 -7.30 1.42 0.04
N SER A 423 -7.67 0.59 -0.92
CA SER A 423 -8.34 1.01 -2.16
C SER A 423 -9.69 0.31 -2.26
N TYR A 424 -10.72 1.10 -2.56
CA TYR A 424 -12.09 0.57 -2.63
C TYR A 424 -12.31 -0.26 -3.91
N ASN A 425 -12.88 -1.44 -3.75
CA ASN A 425 -13.47 -2.23 -4.83
C ASN A 425 -14.59 -3.10 -4.27
N LYS A 426 -15.83 -2.73 -4.55
CA LYS A 426 -17.03 -3.37 -4.01
C LYS A 426 -17.16 -4.87 -4.29
N ASN A 427 -16.43 -5.41 -5.26
CA ASN A 427 -16.50 -6.83 -5.63
C ASN A 427 -15.56 -7.72 -4.80
N LEU A 428 -14.73 -7.11 -3.95
CA LEU A 428 -13.81 -7.79 -3.06
C LEU A 428 -14.41 -7.97 -1.67
N SER A 429 -13.79 -8.84 -0.87
CA SER A 429 -14.17 -9.05 0.52
C SER A 429 -14.10 -7.72 1.26
N ASN A 430 -15.10 -7.43 2.08
CA ASN A 430 -15.24 -6.15 2.79
C ASN A 430 -15.15 -4.88 1.90
N GLY A 431 -15.25 -5.04 0.59
CA GLY A 431 -15.31 -3.93 -0.38
C GLY A 431 -13.99 -3.19 -0.61
N ALA A 432 -12.87 -3.73 -0.18
CA ALA A 432 -11.57 -3.06 -0.30
C ALA A 432 -10.41 -4.06 -0.42
N TYR A 433 -9.24 -3.56 -0.75
CA TYR A 433 -7.98 -4.29 -0.69
C TYR A 433 -6.86 -3.33 -0.25
N SER A 434 -5.76 -3.87 0.22
CA SER A 434 -4.60 -3.08 0.61
C SER A 434 -3.35 -3.46 -0.15
N ALA A 435 -2.50 -2.48 -0.40
CA ALA A 435 -1.17 -2.71 -0.92
C ALA A 435 -0.17 -2.94 0.23
N ILE A 436 0.49 -4.10 0.21
CA ILE A 436 1.52 -4.48 1.18
C ILE A 436 2.90 -4.38 0.51
N ALA A 437 3.75 -3.46 0.97
CA ALA A 437 5.12 -3.31 0.47
C ALA A 437 6.12 -4.15 1.28
N GLY A 438 7.29 -4.41 0.68
CA GLY A 438 8.35 -5.18 1.31
C GLY A 438 8.92 -4.59 2.61
N ASN A 439 8.80 -3.28 2.80
CA ASN A 439 9.20 -2.56 4.01
C ASN A 439 8.04 -2.32 5.00
N LYS A 440 6.84 -2.77 4.67
CA LYS A 440 5.67 -2.70 5.55
C LYS A 440 5.39 -4.08 6.11
N ILE A 441 5.16 -4.12 7.39
CA ILE A 441 4.99 -5.35 8.16
C ILE A 441 3.69 -5.20 8.93
N ALA A 442 2.71 -6.05 8.62
CA ALA A 442 1.45 -6.13 9.33
C ALA A 442 1.48 -7.30 10.31
N GLU A 443 1.20 -7.04 11.58
CA GLU A 443 1.01 -8.11 12.56
C GLU A 443 -0.30 -8.86 12.26
N LEU A 444 -0.27 -10.19 12.33
CA LEU A 444 -1.43 -11.03 12.11
C LEU A 444 -1.93 -11.59 13.46
N CYS A 445 -1.37 -12.71 13.88
CA CYS A 445 -1.81 -13.42 15.08
C CYS A 445 -0.66 -14.19 15.71
N GLU A 446 -0.94 -14.82 16.84
CA GLU A 446 -0.08 -15.80 17.48
C GLU A 446 -0.65 -17.19 17.27
N LEU A 447 0.17 -18.10 16.76
CA LEU A 447 -0.20 -19.49 16.50
C LEU A 447 0.63 -20.46 17.32
N PRO A 448 0.04 -21.52 17.90
CA PRO A 448 0.80 -22.57 18.56
C PRO A 448 1.61 -23.39 17.57
N ALA A 449 2.40 -24.34 18.07
CA ALA A 449 3.05 -25.34 17.23
C ALA A 449 2.01 -26.11 16.41
N GLY A 450 2.32 -26.38 15.13
CA GLY A 450 1.42 -27.08 14.23
C GLY A 450 1.78 -26.89 12.76
N GLU A 451 1.07 -27.60 11.92
CA GLU A 451 1.10 -27.42 10.48
C GLU A 451 -0.12 -26.59 10.04
N TYR A 452 0.11 -25.64 9.18
CA TYR A 452 -0.89 -24.68 8.73
C TYR A 452 -0.85 -24.53 7.22
N LYS A 453 -2.02 -24.30 6.63
CA LYS A 453 -2.18 -23.75 5.30
C LYS A 453 -2.45 -22.25 5.43
N VAL A 454 -1.60 -21.44 4.82
CA VAL A 454 -1.78 -19.98 4.73
C VAL A 454 -2.26 -19.67 3.33
N THR A 455 -3.35 -18.93 3.23
CA THR A 455 -3.96 -18.52 1.96
C THR A 455 -4.15 -17.02 1.94
N ILE A 456 -3.78 -16.39 0.81
CA ILE A 456 -4.07 -14.99 0.52
C ILE A 456 -4.91 -14.89 -0.75
N TYR A 457 -5.74 -13.86 -0.86
CA TYR A 457 -6.32 -13.46 -2.14
C TYR A 457 -5.51 -12.31 -2.73
N LEU A 458 -4.87 -12.58 -3.87
CA LEU A 458 -4.20 -11.57 -4.66
C LEU A 458 -5.20 -10.93 -5.60
N TYR A 459 -5.31 -9.59 -5.56
CA TYR A 459 -6.19 -8.86 -6.47
C TYR A 459 -5.43 -8.26 -7.65
N GLU A 460 -4.30 -7.60 -7.39
CA GLU A 460 -3.51 -6.97 -8.45
C GLU A 460 -2.00 -7.09 -8.22
N ARG A 461 -1.23 -6.84 -9.29
CA ARG A 461 0.23 -6.84 -9.26
C ARG A 461 0.83 -8.21 -8.95
N GLY A 462 0.43 -9.21 -9.75
CA GLY A 462 0.81 -10.61 -9.58
C GLY A 462 2.29 -10.95 -9.81
N ASP A 463 3.11 -9.97 -10.17
CA ASP A 463 4.58 -10.11 -10.26
C ASP A 463 5.28 -10.05 -8.90
N ARG A 464 4.51 -10.10 -7.80
CA ARG A 464 5.00 -9.92 -6.44
C ARG A 464 4.46 -10.98 -5.52
N SER A 465 5.20 -11.23 -4.44
CA SER A 465 4.88 -12.25 -3.45
C SER A 465 4.56 -11.62 -2.10
N ALA A 466 3.92 -12.40 -1.24
CA ALA A 466 3.78 -12.10 0.17
C ALA A 466 4.57 -13.14 0.97
N ILE A 467 5.09 -12.75 2.12
CA ILE A 467 5.83 -13.62 3.02
C ILE A 467 5.28 -13.55 4.44
N ILE A 468 5.29 -14.67 5.12
CA ILE A 468 5.01 -14.78 6.55
C ILE A 468 6.32 -14.79 7.32
N ARG A 469 6.41 -13.97 8.36
CA ARG A 469 7.59 -13.79 9.20
C ARG A 469 7.29 -13.98 10.67
N ASP A 470 8.33 -14.33 11.44
CA ASP A 470 8.32 -14.30 12.91
C ASP A 470 8.47 -12.85 13.41
N VAL A 471 7.62 -12.44 14.37
CA VAL A 471 7.67 -11.10 15.01
C VAL A 471 8.92 -10.90 15.87
N ASN A 472 9.48 -11.96 16.42
CA ASN A 472 10.52 -11.88 17.44
C ASN A 472 11.91 -11.53 16.91
N ASN A 473 12.04 -11.28 15.61
CA ASN A 473 13.33 -11.03 14.99
C ASN A 473 13.37 -9.73 14.18
N SER A 474 14.51 -9.05 14.26
CA SER A 474 14.78 -7.77 13.60
C SER A 474 14.70 -7.85 12.07
N ASP A 475 14.42 -6.73 11.44
CA ASP A 475 14.02 -6.49 10.05
C ASP A 475 14.92 -7.00 8.90
N ASN A 476 15.92 -7.85 9.13
CA ASN A 476 16.95 -8.19 8.15
C ASN A 476 16.70 -9.45 7.32
N GLY A 477 15.46 -9.88 7.14
CA GLY A 477 15.12 -10.89 6.13
C GLY A 477 15.43 -12.34 6.47
N THR A 478 16.11 -12.64 7.57
CA THR A 478 16.55 -14.00 7.96
C THR A 478 15.45 -14.87 8.59
N ASN A 479 14.23 -14.34 8.76
CA ASN A 479 13.15 -15.02 9.50
C ASN A 479 11.88 -15.18 8.69
N THR A 480 12.02 -15.40 7.42
CA THR A 480 10.91 -15.84 6.57
C THR A 480 10.49 -17.23 7.02
N LEU A 481 9.27 -17.39 7.44
CA LEU A 481 8.67 -18.65 7.83
C LEU A 481 8.15 -19.40 6.61
N CYS A 482 7.44 -18.69 5.72
CA CYS A 482 7.04 -19.21 4.42
C CYS A 482 6.83 -18.10 3.41
N VAL A 483 6.89 -18.45 2.12
CA VAL A 483 6.65 -17.58 0.98
C VAL A 483 5.39 -18.03 0.27
N LEU A 484 4.49 -17.09 0.01
CA LEU A 484 3.32 -17.33 -0.81
C LEU A 484 3.72 -17.23 -2.29
N PRO A 485 3.63 -18.30 -3.07
CA PRO A 485 4.18 -18.36 -4.41
C PRO A 485 3.27 -17.61 -5.39
N ILE A 486 3.56 -16.33 -5.59
CA ILE A 486 2.93 -15.49 -6.59
C ILE A 486 3.93 -15.30 -7.71
N ASN A 487 3.57 -15.68 -8.93
CA ASN A 487 4.42 -15.53 -10.10
C ASN A 487 3.96 -14.37 -10.97
N LYS A 488 4.84 -13.97 -11.91
CA LYS A 488 4.65 -12.81 -12.78
C LYS A 488 3.31 -12.80 -13.53
N ASP A 489 2.77 -13.96 -13.83
CA ASP A 489 1.52 -14.12 -14.56
C ASP A 489 0.32 -14.41 -13.64
N SER A 490 0.49 -14.25 -12.32
CA SER A 490 -0.58 -14.48 -11.36
C SER A 490 -1.75 -13.55 -11.61
N LYS A 491 -2.92 -14.14 -11.72
CA LYS A 491 -4.21 -13.43 -11.86
C LYS A 491 -4.83 -13.26 -10.49
N ALA A 492 -5.83 -12.38 -10.39
CA ALA A 492 -6.66 -12.26 -9.20
C ALA A 492 -7.22 -13.63 -8.80
N ASN A 493 -6.75 -14.16 -7.67
CA ASN A 493 -7.12 -15.50 -7.18
C ASN A 493 -6.56 -15.74 -5.77
N GLU A 494 -6.99 -16.83 -5.15
CA GLU A 494 -6.37 -17.37 -3.94
C GLU A 494 -5.06 -18.10 -4.26
N TYR A 495 -4.05 -17.85 -3.43
CA TYR A 495 -2.76 -18.54 -3.45
C TYR A 495 -2.44 -19.03 -2.05
N SER A 496 -1.98 -20.26 -1.96
CA SER A 496 -1.72 -20.92 -0.67
C SER A 496 -0.30 -21.47 -0.59
N THR A 497 0.19 -21.54 0.65
CA THR A 497 1.43 -22.24 0.99
C THR A 497 1.28 -22.95 2.34
N THR A 498 2.20 -23.86 2.65
CA THR A 498 2.27 -24.51 3.96
C THR A 498 3.18 -23.71 4.90
N LEU A 499 2.83 -23.73 6.19
CA LEU A 499 3.60 -23.14 7.28
C LEU A 499 3.68 -24.16 8.42
N THR A 500 4.89 -24.55 8.79
CA THR A 500 5.12 -25.42 9.95
C THR A 500 5.74 -24.60 11.08
N LEU A 501 5.10 -24.60 12.23
CA LEU A 501 5.56 -23.94 13.44
C LEU A 501 5.89 -24.97 14.51
N TYR A 502 7.09 -24.87 15.07
CA TYR A 502 7.58 -25.77 16.09
C TYR A 502 7.51 -25.22 17.53
N LYS A 503 6.94 -24.03 17.68
CA LYS A 503 6.65 -23.38 18.96
C LYS A 503 5.60 -22.31 18.75
N THR A 504 5.01 -21.81 19.83
CA THR A 504 4.14 -20.62 19.75
C THR A 504 4.90 -19.48 19.10
N THR A 505 4.35 -18.95 18.01
CA THR A 505 4.99 -17.93 17.17
C THR A 505 4.00 -16.82 16.83
N LYS A 506 4.41 -15.59 17.08
CA LYS A 506 3.70 -14.40 16.55
C LYS A 506 4.11 -14.20 15.11
N ILE A 507 3.14 -14.18 14.22
CA ILE A 507 3.39 -14.08 12.79
C ILE A 507 2.93 -12.74 12.22
N ARG A 508 3.56 -12.31 11.15
CA ARG A 508 3.29 -11.08 10.41
C ARG A 508 3.40 -11.29 8.91
N LEU A 509 2.68 -10.44 8.19
CA LEU A 509 2.65 -10.38 6.73
C LEU A 509 3.53 -9.23 6.23
N SER A 510 4.30 -9.47 5.19
CA SER A 510 4.99 -8.41 4.44
C SER A 510 5.04 -8.72 2.95
N GLY A 511 5.16 -7.69 2.12
CA GLY A 511 5.35 -7.85 0.68
C GLY A 511 6.76 -8.31 0.34
N TYR A 512 6.89 -8.95 -0.81
CA TYR A 512 8.16 -9.47 -1.31
C TYR A 512 8.24 -9.33 -2.84
N THR A 513 9.42 -9.03 -3.36
CA THR A 513 9.68 -9.09 -4.79
C THR A 513 10.55 -10.29 -5.14
N THR A 514 10.14 -11.04 -6.14
CA THR A 514 10.90 -12.16 -6.67
C THR A 514 12.24 -11.67 -7.26
N GLY A 515 13.35 -12.02 -6.63
CA GLY A 515 14.66 -11.63 -7.15
C GLY A 515 15.83 -12.24 -6.41
N SER A 516 15.77 -12.36 -5.12
CA SER A 516 16.68 -13.14 -4.27
C SER A 516 16.23 -13.06 -2.82
N GLU A 517 16.29 -14.16 -2.09
CA GLU A 517 16.12 -14.19 -0.65
C GLU A 517 16.99 -13.11 -0.01
N GLY A 518 16.39 -12.22 0.74
CA GLY A 518 17.08 -11.16 1.50
C GLY A 518 17.18 -9.79 0.82
N ASN A 519 16.77 -9.62 -0.42
CA ASN A 519 16.83 -8.31 -1.13
C ASN A 519 15.43 -7.77 -1.38
N TYR A 520 14.86 -7.11 -0.37
CA TYR A 520 13.50 -6.54 -0.43
C TYR A 520 13.51 -5.18 -1.11
N SER A 521 12.94 -5.09 -2.31
CA SER A 521 12.71 -3.79 -2.94
C SER A 521 11.59 -3.05 -2.21
N THR A 522 11.93 -1.92 -1.60
CA THR A 522 11.03 -1.08 -0.81
C THR A 522 9.91 -0.41 -1.63
N ASN A 523 10.00 -0.42 -2.95
CA ASN A 523 9.11 0.35 -3.82
C ASN A 523 8.04 -0.48 -4.52
N GLN A 524 7.87 -1.72 -4.13
CA GLN A 524 6.93 -2.62 -4.80
C GLN A 524 5.96 -3.23 -3.80
N SER A 525 4.68 -3.21 -4.13
CA SER A 525 3.59 -3.69 -3.30
C SER A 525 2.69 -4.65 -4.06
N ALA A 526 2.26 -5.73 -3.43
CA ALA A 526 1.17 -6.57 -3.91
C ALA A 526 -0.16 -6.01 -3.40
N GLY A 527 -1.18 -6.03 -4.22
CA GLY A 527 -2.55 -5.70 -3.83
C GLY A 527 -3.25 -6.96 -3.33
N LEU A 528 -3.50 -7.03 -2.03
CA LEU A 528 -4.11 -8.17 -1.36
C LEU A 528 -5.48 -7.79 -0.81
N ASP A 529 -6.44 -8.69 -0.96
CA ASP A 529 -7.79 -8.56 -0.42
C ASP A 529 -7.83 -9.09 1.03
N TYR A 530 -7.57 -10.37 1.22
CA TYR A 530 -7.59 -11.01 2.54
C TYR A 530 -6.49 -12.05 2.72
N ILE A 531 -6.31 -12.45 3.97
CA ILE A 531 -5.50 -13.58 4.39
C ILE A 531 -6.29 -14.45 5.37
N TYR A 532 -6.20 -15.78 5.20
CA TYR A 532 -6.66 -16.71 6.22
C TYR A 532 -5.70 -17.87 6.44
N ILE A 533 -5.79 -18.46 7.63
CA ILE A 533 -4.91 -19.53 8.07
C ILE A 533 -5.77 -20.67 8.61
N GLN A 534 -5.49 -21.86 8.16
CA GLN A 534 -6.15 -23.09 8.58
C GLN A 534 -5.11 -24.03 9.19
N LYS A 535 -5.37 -24.58 10.36
CA LYS A 535 -4.56 -25.66 10.91
C LYS A 535 -4.84 -26.94 10.13
N THR A 536 -3.79 -27.57 9.59
CA THR A 536 -3.91 -28.80 8.79
C THR A 536 -3.43 -30.04 9.52
N GLY A 537 -2.65 -29.86 10.57
CA GLY A 537 -2.10 -30.94 11.33
C GLY A 537 -1.24 -30.47 12.50
N ASP A 538 -0.59 -31.41 13.13
CA ASP A 538 0.39 -31.16 14.16
C ASP A 538 1.80 -31.21 13.57
N ALA A 539 2.67 -30.30 13.97
CA ALA A 539 4.08 -30.38 13.66
C ALA A 539 4.67 -31.57 14.42
N THR A 540 5.56 -32.28 13.80
CA THR A 540 6.16 -33.49 14.39
C THR A 540 7.68 -33.47 14.31
N GLU A 541 8.34 -34.11 15.26
CA GLU A 541 9.73 -34.57 15.18
C GLU A 541 9.76 -36.08 14.97
N THR A 542 10.61 -36.54 14.09
CA THR A 542 10.75 -37.96 13.80
C THR A 542 11.95 -38.54 14.53
N VAL A 543 11.71 -39.61 15.28
CA VAL A 543 12.74 -40.41 15.94
C VAL A 543 12.88 -41.75 15.23
N SER A 544 14.05 -42.03 14.65
CA SER A 544 14.35 -43.28 14.03
C SER A 544 14.97 -44.26 15.03
N VAL A 545 14.30 -45.39 15.26
CA VAL A 545 14.73 -46.48 16.10
C VAL A 545 15.38 -47.55 15.21
N SER A 546 16.59 -47.97 15.60
CA SER A 546 17.36 -49.01 14.88
C SER A 546 16.85 -50.43 15.16
N GLU A 547 17.37 -51.42 14.46
CA GLU A 547 17.09 -52.86 14.70
C GLU A 547 17.45 -53.31 16.14
N ALA A 548 18.22 -52.53 16.85
CA ALA A 548 18.53 -52.82 18.26
C ALA A 548 17.33 -52.56 19.20
N GLY A 549 16.23 -51.94 18.72
CA GLY A 549 15.06 -51.61 19.51
C GLY A 549 15.19 -50.38 20.38
N TYR A 550 16.26 -49.59 20.21
CA TYR A 550 16.55 -48.43 21.03
C TYR A 550 17.08 -47.29 20.17
N ALA A 551 16.76 -46.07 20.58
CA ALA A 551 17.36 -44.84 20.05
C ALA A 551 17.53 -43.80 21.15
N THR A 552 18.65 -43.06 21.18
CA THR A 552 18.72 -41.83 21.93
C THR A 552 18.33 -40.66 21.04
N TYR A 553 17.63 -39.70 21.59
CA TYR A 553 17.16 -38.55 20.88
C TYR A 553 17.31 -37.27 21.74
N ALA A 554 17.79 -36.21 21.15
CA ALA A 554 17.81 -34.89 21.71
C ALA A 554 16.67 -34.07 21.10
N THR A 555 15.65 -33.75 21.89
CA THR A 555 14.50 -32.99 21.40
C THR A 555 14.93 -31.58 20.98
N LYS A 556 14.49 -31.12 19.82
CA LYS A 556 14.74 -29.75 19.38
C LYS A 556 13.69 -28.77 19.90
N TYR A 557 12.49 -29.28 20.08
CA TYR A 557 11.31 -28.52 20.52
C TYR A 557 10.64 -29.26 21.68
N ASN A 558 9.65 -28.61 22.29
CA ASN A 558 8.80 -29.32 23.24
C ASN A 558 7.96 -30.34 22.48
N VAL A 559 8.01 -31.60 22.88
CA VAL A 559 7.23 -32.67 22.26
C VAL A 559 6.42 -33.44 23.30
N GLU A 560 5.30 -34.00 22.88
CA GLU A 560 4.50 -34.86 23.76
C GLU A 560 4.91 -36.33 23.57
N VAL A 561 4.98 -37.08 24.66
CA VAL A 561 5.12 -38.54 24.62
C VAL A 561 3.91 -39.11 23.87
N PRO A 562 4.10 -39.83 22.75
CA PRO A 562 3.00 -40.27 21.93
C PRO A 562 2.13 -41.33 22.63
N ASP A 563 0.80 -41.26 22.39
CA ASP A 563 -0.12 -42.35 22.77
C ASP A 563 -0.01 -43.50 21.77
N ASN A 564 1.12 -44.17 21.80
CA ASN A 564 1.43 -45.31 20.93
C ASN A 564 2.00 -46.43 21.80
N ASN A 565 1.28 -47.56 21.93
CA ASN A 565 1.68 -48.68 22.75
C ASN A 565 2.97 -49.34 22.30
N ASP A 566 3.45 -49.11 21.10
CA ASP A 566 4.68 -49.63 20.53
C ASP A 566 5.92 -48.76 20.82
N VAL A 567 5.73 -47.61 21.49
CA VAL A 567 6.79 -46.65 21.82
C VAL A 567 6.83 -46.38 23.31
N GLU A 568 7.97 -46.66 23.89
CA GLU A 568 8.23 -46.29 25.29
C GLU A 568 9.31 -45.22 25.33
N VAL A 569 9.06 -44.15 26.09
CA VAL A 569 10.01 -43.07 26.32
C VAL A 569 10.54 -43.15 27.73
N MET A 570 11.87 -43.16 27.85
CA MET A 570 12.56 -43.30 29.15
C MET A 570 13.47 -42.12 29.44
N THR A 571 13.54 -41.71 30.68
CA THR A 571 14.73 -41.05 31.22
C THR A 571 15.72 -42.10 31.69
N VAL A 572 17.01 -41.78 31.69
CA VAL A 572 18.09 -42.65 32.14
C VAL A 572 18.83 -41.96 33.28
N LYS A 573 18.81 -42.56 34.45
CA LYS A 573 19.52 -42.06 35.63
C LYS A 573 20.74 -42.92 35.91
N VAL A 574 21.88 -42.30 36.05
CA VAL A 574 23.09 -42.98 36.59
C VAL A 574 22.97 -43.08 38.09
N ASN A 575 23.17 -44.26 38.65
CA ASN A 575 23.11 -44.43 40.09
C ASN A 575 24.24 -43.68 40.81
N THR A 576 24.13 -43.50 42.13
CA THR A 576 25.07 -42.71 42.95
C THR A 576 26.49 -43.23 42.91
N GLU A 577 26.64 -44.53 42.73
CA GLU A 577 27.95 -45.22 42.64
C GLU A 577 28.59 -45.08 41.24
N GLY A 578 27.87 -44.61 40.25
CA GLY A 578 28.34 -44.51 38.84
C GLY A 578 28.64 -45.88 38.26
N THR A 579 27.88 -46.90 38.62
CA THR A 579 28.09 -48.30 38.22
C THR A 579 26.98 -48.87 37.35
N ALA A 580 25.77 -48.31 37.43
CA ALA A 580 24.58 -48.77 36.67
C ALA A 580 23.70 -47.62 36.25
N VAL A 581 22.79 -47.86 35.30
CA VAL A 581 21.72 -46.97 34.92
C VAL A 581 20.36 -47.51 35.35
N GLU A 582 19.48 -46.62 35.71
CA GLU A 582 18.06 -46.88 35.98
C GLU A 582 17.24 -46.22 34.87
N LEU A 583 16.29 -47.00 34.30
CA LEU A 583 15.34 -46.51 33.32
C LEU A 583 14.04 -46.10 34.04
N ASN A 584 13.55 -44.91 33.76
CA ASN A 584 12.27 -44.43 34.29
C ASN A 584 11.37 -44.06 33.15
N GLU A 585 10.19 -44.67 33.05
CA GLU A 585 9.22 -44.43 32.01
C GLU A 585 8.64 -43.00 32.14
N VAL A 586 8.56 -42.31 31.02
CA VAL A 586 7.89 -41.01 30.92
C VAL A 586 6.45 -41.29 30.40
N ALA A 587 5.45 -40.90 31.21
CA ALA A 587 4.07 -41.22 30.93
C ALA A 587 3.58 -40.56 29.59
N VAL A 588 2.69 -41.25 28.89
CA VAL A 588 2.01 -40.76 27.69
C VAL A 588 1.40 -39.38 27.94
N GLY A 589 1.53 -38.48 26.97
CA GLY A 589 1.05 -37.10 27.04
C GLY A 589 1.91 -36.16 27.89
N THR A 590 3.01 -36.67 28.53
CA THR A 590 3.96 -35.79 29.19
C THR A 590 4.69 -34.92 28.17
N VAL A 591 4.82 -33.63 28.46
CA VAL A 591 5.61 -32.72 27.61
C VAL A 591 7.10 -32.86 27.96
N ILE A 592 7.89 -33.26 27.00
CA ILE A 592 9.34 -33.31 27.07
C ILE A 592 9.86 -31.95 26.62
N PRO A 593 10.61 -31.22 27.46
CA PRO A 593 11.15 -29.92 27.11
C PRO A 593 12.12 -29.98 25.92
N ALA A 594 12.24 -28.89 25.20
CA ALA A 594 13.27 -28.72 24.17
C ALA A 594 14.67 -28.92 24.77
N ASN A 595 15.58 -29.43 23.96
CA ASN A 595 16.97 -29.72 24.35
C ASN A 595 17.09 -30.74 25.48
N THR A 596 16.14 -31.65 25.59
CA THR A 596 16.14 -32.75 26.53
C THR A 596 16.59 -34.03 25.86
N GLY A 597 17.52 -34.73 26.47
CA GLY A 597 17.92 -36.06 26.04
C GLY A 597 16.95 -37.12 26.55
N ILE A 598 16.48 -38.02 25.66
CA ILE A 598 15.63 -39.15 26.03
C ILE A 598 16.16 -40.46 25.40
N LEU A 599 15.71 -41.57 25.95
CA LEU A 599 15.84 -42.90 25.34
C LEU A 599 14.46 -43.34 24.85
N VAL A 600 14.37 -43.73 23.60
CA VAL A 600 13.17 -44.29 22.98
C VAL A 600 13.34 -45.77 22.76
N MET A 601 12.40 -46.57 23.18
CA MET A 601 12.34 -48.01 23.04
C MET A 601 11.14 -48.35 22.16
N ALA A 602 11.41 -48.97 21.02
CA ALA A 602 10.39 -49.39 20.05
C ALA A 602 10.97 -50.41 19.08
N ALA A 603 10.13 -51.07 18.27
CA ALA A 603 10.61 -51.82 17.13
C ALA A 603 11.36 -50.92 16.13
N GLN A 604 12.17 -51.50 15.23
CA GLN A 604 12.82 -50.73 14.19
C GLN A 604 11.78 -49.96 13.34
N GLY A 605 11.96 -48.65 13.22
CA GLY A 605 11.06 -47.80 12.47
C GLY A 605 11.22 -46.31 12.80
N ASP A 606 10.39 -45.50 12.16
CA ASP A 606 10.30 -44.06 12.35
C ASP A 606 9.04 -43.72 13.16
N TYR A 607 9.20 -42.95 14.20
CA TYR A 607 8.12 -42.57 15.14
C TYR A 607 8.03 -41.08 15.23
N ASN A 608 6.80 -40.54 15.04
CA ASN A 608 6.55 -39.12 15.07
C ASN A 608 6.08 -38.68 16.48
N PHE A 609 6.79 -37.71 17.02
CA PHE A 609 6.47 -37.02 18.28
C PHE A 609 5.82 -35.71 17.95
N VAL A 610 4.65 -35.46 18.49
CA VAL A 610 3.91 -34.22 18.26
C VAL A 610 4.64 -33.08 18.98
N VAL A 611 5.00 -32.07 18.23
CA VAL A 611 5.53 -30.81 18.77
C VAL A 611 4.39 -30.02 19.39
N THR A 612 4.58 -29.51 20.59
CA THR A 612 3.55 -28.85 21.37
C THR A 612 3.97 -27.48 21.88
N SER A 613 3.00 -26.60 22.07
CA SER A 613 3.14 -25.31 22.75
C SER A 613 2.66 -25.36 24.20
N LYS A 614 2.29 -26.56 24.70
CA LYS A 614 1.90 -26.73 26.11
C LYS A 614 3.10 -26.44 27.01
N ALA A 615 2.78 -26.03 28.24
CA ALA A 615 3.81 -25.81 29.26
C ALA A 615 4.55 -27.15 29.54
N ASP A 616 5.85 -27.03 29.67
CA ASP A 616 6.76 -28.15 29.97
C ASP A 616 7.17 -28.15 31.45
N LYS A 617 7.71 -29.27 31.86
CA LYS A 617 8.36 -29.44 33.14
C LYS A 617 9.63 -30.26 32.94
N GLU A 618 10.71 -29.87 33.57
CA GLU A 618 11.96 -30.64 33.52
C GLU A 618 11.70 -32.10 33.93
N LEU A 619 12.27 -33.01 33.17
CA LEU A 619 12.12 -34.44 33.45
C LEU A 619 13.04 -34.82 34.63
N GLU A 620 12.43 -35.35 35.68
CA GLU A 620 13.15 -35.84 36.86
C GLU A 620 13.93 -37.13 36.52
N ASN A 621 15.00 -37.39 37.26
CA ASN A 621 15.81 -38.60 37.16
C ASN A 621 16.38 -38.83 35.76
N ASN A 622 16.84 -37.76 35.11
CA ASN A 622 17.46 -37.86 33.79
C ASN A 622 18.92 -37.42 33.81
N SER A 623 19.80 -38.33 33.48
CA SER A 623 21.24 -38.07 33.30
C SER A 623 21.64 -37.99 31.82
N LEU A 624 20.68 -38.13 30.91
CA LEU A 624 20.91 -37.93 29.48
C LEU A 624 21.08 -36.46 29.15
N VAL A 625 22.14 -36.14 28.46
CA VAL A 625 22.44 -34.79 27.96
C VAL A 625 22.14 -34.75 26.50
N ALA A 626 21.38 -33.76 26.05
CA ALA A 626 21.08 -33.53 24.65
C ALA A 626 22.31 -33.01 23.91
N ALA A 627 22.67 -33.60 22.80
CA ALA A 627 23.64 -33.10 21.84
C ALA A 627 22.91 -32.20 20.84
N THR A 628 22.76 -30.89 21.17
CA THR A 628 22.12 -29.92 20.26
C THR A 628 22.99 -29.60 19.05
N GLU A 629 24.28 -29.82 19.17
CA GLU A 629 25.29 -29.76 18.11
C GLU A 629 26.23 -30.96 18.23
N ALA A 630 27.09 -31.16 17.22
CA ALA A 630 28.07 -32.24 17.29
C ALA A 630 29.09 -31.98 18.39
N ILE A 631 29.17 -32.89 19.38
CA ILE A 631 30.01 -32.71 20.60
C ILE A 631 31.14 -33.74 20.52
N LYS A 632 32.41 -33.29 20.71
CA LYS A 632 33.56 -34.13 20.81
C LYS A 632 33.67 -34.77 22.20
N SER A 633 33.84 -36.07 22.24
CA SER A 633 34.10 -36.82 23.48
C SER A 633 35.48 -36.49 24.03
N ASP A 634 35.57 -36.48 25.36
CA ASP A 634 36.80 -36.38 26.13
C ASP A 634 37.45 -37.75 26.38
N GLY A 635 36.88 -38.85 25.87
CA GLY A 635 37.36 -40.21 26.00
C GLY A 635 37.10 -40.84 27.37
N THR A 636 36.48 -40.13 28.33
CA THR A 636 36.35 -40.55 29.74
C THR A 636 34.95 -40.40 30.32
N THR A 637 34.28 -39.28 30.08
CA THR A 637 33.03 -38.95 30.77
C THR A 637 31.79 -39.06 29.87
N PHE A 638 31.96 -39.24 28.54
CA PHE A 638 30.88 -39.32 27.59
C PHE A 638 30.58 -40.77 27.21
N PHE A 639 29.32 -41.16 27.34
CA PHE A 639 28.86 -42.52 27.01
C PHE A 639 27.69 -42.40 26.00
N ALA A 640 27.81 -43.09 24.88
CA ALA A 640 26.78 -43.16 23.83
C ALA A 640 26.14 -44.54 23.78
N LEU A 641 24.85 -44.56 23.42
CA LEU A 641 24.09 -45.77 23.18
C LEU A 641 24.73 -46.57 22.07
N THR A 642 24.96 -47.85 22.29
CA THR A 642 25.56 -48.79 21.34
C THR A 642 25.08 -50.21 21.59
N LYS A 643 25.12 -51.07 20.54
CA LYS A 643 24.97 -52.53 20.66
C LYS A 643 26.35 -53.13 20.57
N LEU A 644 26.71 -53.93 21.54
CA LEU A 644 27.98 -54.66 21.58
C LEU A 644 27.90 -55.90 20.69
N SER A 645 29.05 -56.50 20.38
CA SER A 645 29.17 -57.69 19.58
C SER A 645 28.49 -58.93 20.17
N ASP A 646 28.30 -58.95 21.47
CA ASP A 646 27.57 -60.00 22.20
C ASP A 646 26.03 -59.75 22.23
N GLY A 647 25.55 -58.71 21.56
CA GLY A 647 24.15 -58.36 21.45
C GLY A 647 23.64 -57.43 22.56
N LYS A 648 24.40 -57.16 23.61
CA LYS A 648 24.02 -56.29 24.70
C LYS A 648 23.89 -54.82 24.20
N VAL A 649 22.83 -54.16 24.59
CA VAL A 649 22.59 -52.74 24.29
C VAL A 649 22.80 -51.90 25.56
N GLY A 650 23.46 -50.79 25.43
CA GLY A 650 23.73 -49.89 26.56
C GLY A 650 24.58 -48.69 26.15
N PHE A 651 25.01 -47.96 27.17
CA PHE A 651 25.85 -46.77 26.98
C PHE A 651 27.33 -47.15 27.16
N ALA A 652 28.13 -47.06 26.11
CA ALA A 652 29.57 -47.29 26.12
C ALA A 652 30.33 -45.96 26.09
N VAL A 653 31.53 -45.95 26.76
CA VAL A 653 32.43 -44.81 26.73
C VAL A 653 32.83 -44.49 25.29
N VAL A 654 32.68 -43.26 24.91
CA VAL A 654 33.03 -42.76 23.57
C VAL A 654 34.51 -42.40 23.56
N LYS A 655 35.28 -42.91 22.60
CA LYS A 655 36.71 -42.61 22.46
C LYS A 655 36.96 -41.10 22.33
N GLU A 656 38.10 -40.66 22.87
CA GLU A 656 38.53 -39.27 22.75
C GLU A 656 38.52 -38.78 21.28
N GLY A 657 38.02 -37.57 21.08
CA GLY A 657 37.96 -36.93 19.77
C GLY A 657 36.86 -37.45 18.83
N VAL A 658 36.10 -38.51 19.19
CA VAL A 658 34.95 -38.99 18.45
C VAL A 658 33.76 -38.05 18.69
N ASN A 659 33.07 -37.65 17.61
CA ASN A 659 31.89 -36.81 17.69
C ASN A 659 30.62 -37.60 18.04
N ILE A 660 29.87 -37.12 19.00
CA ILE A 660 28.45 -37.47 19.17
C ILE A 660 27.67 -36.56 18.25
N PRO A 661 26.89 -37.07 17.31
CA PRO A 661 26.14 -36.24 16.36
C PRO A 661 25.07 -35.37 17.04
N ALA A 662 24.79 -34.22 16.46
CA ALA A 662 23.61 -33.43 16.83
C ALA A 662 22.31 -34.26 16.71
N GLY A 663 21.33 -34.00 17.56
CA GLY A 663 20.06 -34.74 17.60
C GLY A 663 20.13 -36.07 18.37
N LYS A 664 21.28 -36.45 18.94
CA LYS A 664 21.42 -37.60 19.82
C LYS A 664 21.54 -37.17 21.29
N ALA A 665 21.25 -38.12 22.19
CA ALA A 665 21.53 -37.92 23.59
C ALA A 665 22.62 -38.87 24.08
N TYR A 666 23.36 -38.46 25.10
CA TYR A 666 24.45 -39.22 25.69
C TYR A 666 24.44 -39.09 27.19
N LEU A 667 25.04 -40.05 27.92
CA LEU A 667 25.28 -39.87 29.35
C LEU A 667 26.58 -39.10 29.56
N LYS A 668 26.53 -38.11 30.46
CA LYS A 668 27.71 -37.43 30.94
C LYS A 668 27.93 -37.85 32.42
N VAL A 669 28.88 -38.73 32.65
CA VAL A 669 29.18 -39.19 34.01
C VAL A 669 30.38 -38.41 34.55
N PRO A 670 30.18 -37.49 35.47
CA PRO A 670 31.26 -36.69 36.04
C PRO A 670 32.18 -37.54 36.93
N GLY A 671 33.48 -37.32 36.82
CA GLY A 671 34.50 -38.04 37.55
C GLY A 671 35.10 -39.23 36.80
N LYS A 672 36.15 -39.83 37.35
CA LYS A 672 36.77 -41.06 36.78
C LYS A 672 35.96 -42.28 37.20
N THR A 673 34.96 -42.65 36.38
CA THR A 673 34.30 -43.96 36.54
C THR A 673 35.18 -45.06 35.97
N SER A 674 35.26 -46.21 36.66
CA SER A 674 35.87 -47.44 36.14
C SER A 674 34.96 -48.14 35.08
N ALA A 675 33.70 -47.78 35.04
CA ALA A 675 32.73 -48.35 34.10
C ALA A 675 33.11 -47.97 32.67
N LYS A 676 33.11 -48.99 31.78
CA LYS A 676 33.28 -48.78 30.35
C LYS A 676 31.97 -48.94 29.56
N PHE A 677 30.96 -49.47 30.23
CA PHE A 677 29.66 -49.77 29.67
C PHE A 677 28.58 -49.82 30.73
N PHE A 678 27.42 -49.24 30.49
CA PHE A 678 26.20 -49.30 31.27
C PHE A 678 25.15 -50.03 30.45
N GLY A 679 24.83 -51.29 30.78
CA GLY A 679 23.79 -52.08 30.09
C GLY A 679 22.39 -51.56 30.39
N LEU A 680 21.49 -51.67 29.42
CA LEU A 680 20.06 -51.34 29.60
C LEU A 680 19.27 -52.51 30.19
N ASP A 681 19.76 -53.72 29.97
CA ASP A 681 19.26 -55.01 30.50
C ASP A 681 19.76 -55.25 31.93
N GLY A 682 20.18 -54.17 32.60
CA GLY A 682 20.85 -54.11 33.87
C GLY A 682 20.54 -55.25 34.84
N GLU A 683 21.56 -55.84 35.43
CA GLU A 683 21.42 -56.54 36.70
C GLU A 683 20.95 -55.57 37.77
N ALA A 684 19.76 -54.96 37.47
CA ALA A 684 19.11 -54.09 38.41
C ALA A 684 18.49 -54.97 39.51
N THR A 685 19.09 -54.97 40.64
CA THR A 685 18.42 -55.28 41.87
C THR A 685 17.39 -54.18 42.13
N GLY A 686 16.29 -54.20 41.36
CA GLY A 686 15.22 -53.20 41.54
C GLY A 686 14.43 -52.97 40.26
N ILE A 687 13.55 -53.90 39.91
CA ILE A 687 12.49 -53.60 38.94
C ILE A 687 11.53 -52.63 39.66
N ASN A 688 11.70 -51.31 39.44
CA ASN A 688 10.82 -50.28 40.00
C ASN A 688 9.52 -50.07 39.24
N SER A 689 9.33 -50.73 38.11
CA SER A 689 8.01 -50.85 37.45
C SER A 689 7.95 -52.12 36.60
N VAL A 690 7.23 -53.10 37.04
CA VAL A 690 6.62 -54.07 36.16
C VAL A 690 5.50 -53.32 35.44
N LYS A 691 5.64 -53.12 34.14
CA LYS A 691 4.50 -52.71 33.32
C LYS A 691 3.41 -53.72 33.56
N THR A 692 2.39 -53.37 34.34
CA THR A 692 1.14 -54.13 34.36
C THR A 692 0.59 -53.95 32.94
N ALA A 693 0.69 -55.00 32.12
CA ALA A 693 0.05 -55.02 30.82
C ALA A 693 -1.34 -54.44 30.99
N LYS A 694 -1.70 -53.40 30.20
CA LYS A 694 -3.06 -52.88 30.16
C LYS A 694 -3.98 -54.06 30.13
N ALA A 695 -4.82 -54.22 31.15
CA ALA A 695 -5.62 -55.42 31.33
C ALA A 695 -6.46 -55.61 30.08
N ASP A 696 -6.11 -56.62 29.27
CA ASP A 696 -6.78 -56.92 28.00
C ASP A 696 -8.12 -57.65 28.21
N GLY A 697 -8.53 -57.81 29.47
CA GLY A 697 -9.74 -58.49 29.82
C GLY A 697 -9.72 -60.01 29.54
N ALA A 698 -8.55 -60.54 29.11
CA ALA A 698 -8.42 -61.96 28.79
C ALA A 698 -8.04 -62.77 30.03
N TYR A 699 -8.35 -64.02 29.98
CA TYR A 699 -7.96 -65.01 30.95
C TYR A 699 -6.82 -65.81 30.40
N TYR A 700 -5.82 -66.12 31.24
CA TYR A 700 -4.66 -66.95 30.88
C TYR A 700 -4.65 -68.20 31.79
N THR A 701 -4.46 -69.40 31.22
CA THR A 701 -4.18 -70.61 32.00
C THR A 701 -2.86 -70.47 32.75
N LEU A 702 -2.59 -71.37 33.71
CA LEU A 702 -1.32 -71.34 34.42
C LEU A 702 -0.13 -71.65 33.50
N GLU A 703 -0.36 -72.25 32.33
CA GLU A 703 0.63 -72.51 31.27
C GLU A 703 0.74 -71.29 30.30
N GLY A 704 0.04 -70.14 30.56
CA GLY A 704 0.13 -68.95 29.76
C GLY A 704 -0.72 -68.91 28.51
N VAL A 705 -1.66 -69.82 28.30
CA VAL A 705 -2.56 -69.85 27.15
C VAL A 705 -3.73 -68.90 27.36
N LYS A 706 -3.90 -67.97 26.41
CA LYS A 706 -4.94 -66.96 26.40
C LYS A 706 -6.30 -67.55 26.02
N THR A 707 -7.36 -67.23 26.79
CA THR A 707 -8.72 -67.57 26.48
C THR A 707 -9.69 -66.43 26.81
N THR A 708 -10.69 -66.23 25.96
CA THR A 708 -11.74 -65.27 26.17
C THR A 708 -12.98 -65.90 26.81
N LYS A 709 -13.01 -67.25 26.88
CA LYS A 709 -14.12 -68.04 27.48
C LYS A 709 -13.51 -69.05 28.46
N PRO A 710 -13.22 -68.64 29.71
CA PRO A 710 -12.67 -69.54 30.68
C PRO A 710 -13.74 -70.62 31.10
N VAL A 711 -13.33 -71.86 31.16
CA VAL A 711 -14.09 -72.96 31.73
C VAL A 711 -13.70 -73.11 33.20
N LYS A 712 -14.41 -73.95 33.95
CA LYS A 712 -14.09 -74.21 35.36
C LYS A 712 -12.59 -74.54 35.53
N GLY A 713 -11.89 -73.70 36.33
CA GLY A 713 -10.46 -73.83 36.53
C GLY A 713 -9.80 -72.59 37.14
N ILE A 714 -8.48 -72.60 37.26
CA ILE A 714 -7.68 -71.50 37.78
C ILE A 714 -7.03 -70.77 36.62
N TYR A 715 -7.20 -69.44 36.60
CA TYR A 715 -6.72 -68.53 35.56
C TYR A 715 -6.00 -67.34 36.16
N ILE A 716 -5.15 -66.70 35.37
CA ILE A 716 -4.66 -65.36 35.60
C ILE A 716 -5.52 -64.40 34.80
N HIS A 717 -6.17 -63.44 35.44
CA HIS A 717 -6.97 -62.39 34.84
C HIS A 717 -6.55 -61.04 35.43
N ASN A 718 -6.15 -60.09 34.57
CA ASN A 718 -5.65 -58.81 34.98
C ASN A 718 -4.52 -58.90 36.04
N GLY A 719 -3.59 -59.84 35.83
CA GLY A 719 -2.45 -60.08 36.72
C GLY A 719 -2.78 -60.76 38.04
N LYS A 720 -4.04 -61.12 38.29
CA LYS A 720 -4.49 -61.80 39.53
C LYS A 720 -4.92 -63.25 39.26
N LYS A 721 -4.56 -64.17 40.16
CA LYS A 721 -5.04 -65.53 40.12
C LYS A 721 -6.47 -65.59 40.56
N ILE A 722 -7.34 -66.07 39.70
CA ILE A 722 -8.78 -66.24 39.93
C ILE A 722 -9.22 -67.71 39.76
N VAL A 723 -10.26 -68.08 40.42
CA VAL A 723 -10.92 -69.40 40.26
C VAL A 723 -12.26 -69.18 39.56
N VAL A 724 -12.41 -69.72 38.35
CA VAL A 724 -13.66 -69.80 37.64
C VAL A 724 -14.34 -71.10 38.09
N LYS A 725 -15.56 -70.97 38.73
CA LYS A 725 -16.33 -72.05 39.28
C LYS A 725 -17.20 -72.75 38.23
#